data_d38502421b3826b62bf6e04889c8fce3
#
_entry.id   d38502421b3826b62bf6e04889c8fce3
#
_cell.length_a   1.000
_cell.length_b   1.000
_cell.length_c   1.000
_cell.angle_alpha   90.00
_cell.angle_beta   90.00
_cell.angle_gamma   90.00
#
_symmetry.space_group_name_H-M   'P 1'
#
loop_
_entity.id
_entity.type
_entity.pdbx_description
1 polymer ?
#
loop_
_entity_poly.entity_id
_entity_poly.type
_entity_poly.pdbx_seq_one_letter_code
_entity_poly.pdbx_strand_id
1 'polypeptide(L)'
;MLQDWLPTSAKEVKLRGWDTLDVILFSGDAYVDHPSFGAAVIGRVLESAGYRVAIVPQPDWHGDMRDFTKLGRPRLFFGISPGAMDSMVNHYTANRRRRSDDAYTPDGRPGMRPDMPSIVYSRILRQLYPDSLIVLGGIEASLRRLSYYDYWEDRLRPSLLAECDADVITYGMGEQVTTEIAQRIDALIGQGEGQPMPTRQDIVPLIADIPQVVTRQKTIVEQEGDIVLHPYEECLRNKRCQAENFRHIEEESNKWHAERIWQQTGDMYILVNPPYPPLTTEQVDRAFDLPYTRMPHPRYNGKRIPAYEMIRHSICMHRGCFGGCAFCTISAHQGKFIASRSKESILREARQVTQMPDFKGYISDLGGPSANMYRMRGKDLSLCEKCKKPSCLHPQVCPNLHADHGPLLEIYRAVDALPGVKKSFVGSGVRYDLILHEGRNGEYKDTNMAYAEELIRNHVSGRLKVAPEHTNDEVLNIMRKPSFELFHRFKRLFDEVNRKFGLRQQIIPYFISSHPGSTEVAMAELAAETKSLDFKLEQVQDFTPTPMTVSTEIWYSGLHPYTLKPCYCAHSAEEKLRQRAYFFWYQPENVPKLRSSLIKLGRKDLADRLFGGNGTHLANNNRGGYGAPSNRGAYQPGPRGNMSQNKSKPNRYDRGSRSNPRGK
;
A
#
# COMPACT_ATOMS: atom_id res chain seq x y z
N MET A 1 -29.91 -9.00 1.08
CA MET A 1 -30.07 -10.47 1.00
C MET A 1 -28.69 -11.09 0.74
N LEU A 2 -28.46 -12.40 0.93
CA LEU A 2 -27.13 -13.02 0.71
C LEU A 2 -26.66 -12.89 -0.75
N GLN A 3 -27.56 -12.78 -1.68
CA GLN A 3 -27.30 -12.55 -3.11
C GLN A 3 -26.74 -11.16 -3.45
N ASP A 4 -26.74 -10.22 -2.49
CA ASP A 4 -26.16 -8.90 -2.70
C ASP A 4 -24.62 -8.94 -2.72
N TRP A 5 -24.00 -10.00 -2.16
CA TRP A 5 -22.57 -10.27 -2.21
C TRP A 5 -22.22 -11.25 -3.33
N LEU A 6 -21.00 -11.20 -3.84
CA LEU A 6 -20.45 -12.27 -4.68
C LEU A 6 -20.38 -13.57 -3.87
N PRO A 7 -20.71 -14.73 -4.47
CA PRO A 7 -20.74 -16.01 -3.76
C PRO A 7 -19.34 -16.44 -3.28
N THR A 8 -19.33 -17.08 -2.11
CA THR A 8 -18.12 -17.66 -1.47
C THR A 8 -18.22 -19.16 -1.22
N SER A 9 -19.38 -19.74 -1.56
CA SER A 9 -19.68 -21.16 -1.36
C SER A 9 -20.57 -21.70 -2.49
N ALA A 10 -20.52 -23.04 -2.71
CA ALA A 10 -21.37 -23.70 -3.70
C ALA A 10 -22.88 -23.48 -3.45
N LYS A 11 -23.29 -23.35 -2.17
CA LYS A 11 -24.67 -23.00 -1.82
C LYS A 11 -25.07 -21.64 -2.34
N GLU A 12 -24.20 -20.64 -2.22
CA GLU A 12 -24.46 -19.27 -2.69
C GLU A 12 -24.46 -19.19 -4.22
N VAL A 13 -23.60 -19.98 -4.91
CA VAL A 13 -23.60 -20.13 -6.37
C VAL A 13 -24.96 -20.66 -6.85
N LYS A 14 -25.45 -21.72 -6.20
CA LYS A 14 -26.78 -22.29 -6.51
C LYS A 14 -27.94 -21.33 -6.24
N LEU A 15 -27.85 -20.50 -5.18
CA LEU A 15 -28.87 -19.48 -4.90
C LEU A 15 -28.98 -18.42 -6.01
N ARG A 16 -27.91 -18.22 -6.80
CA ARG A 16 -27.91 -17.35 -7.98
C ARG A 16 -28.38 -18.05 -9.26
N GLY A 17 -28.73 -19.33 -9.18
CA GLY A 17 -29.11 -20.15 -10.33
C GLY A 17 -27.94 -20.47 -11.27
N TRP A 18 -26.71 -20.47 -10.76
CA TRP A 18 -25.52 -20.74 -11.56
C TRP A 18 -25.06 -22.19 -11.39
N ASP A 19 -24.85 -22.88 -12.50
CA ASP A 19 -24.32 -24.24 -12.54
C ASP A 19 -22.80 -24.25 -12.72
N THR A 20 -22.26 -23.22 -13.36
CA THR A 20 -20.82 -23.06 -13.61
C THR A 20 -20.39 -21.64 -13.28
N LEU A 21 -19.13 -21.48 -12.93
CA LEU A 21 -18.48 -20.20 -12.70
C LEU A 21 -17.53 -19.87 -13.85
N ASP A 22 -17.46 -18.60 -14.22
CA ASP A 22 -16.54 -18.14 -15.23
C ASP A 22 -15.17 -17.82 -14.62
N VAL A 23 -15.16 -17.16 -13.46
CA VAL A 23 -13.93 -16.77 -12.74
C VAL A 23 -14.07 -17.09 -11.26
N ILE A 24 -13.00 -17.61 -10.67
CA ILE A 24 -12.89 -17.81 -9.22
C ILE A 24 -11.69 -17.02 -8.73
N LEU A 25 -11.92 -16.07 -7.81
CA LEU A 25 -10.90 -15.20 -7.23
C LEU A 25 -10.47 -15.70 -5.85
N PHE A 26 -9.20 -16.03 -5.69
CA PHE A 26 -8.59 -16.36 -4.40
C PHE A 26 -7.97 -15.10 -3.79
N SER A 27 -8.35 -14.78 -2.56
CA SER A 27 -7.88 -13.59 -1.86
C SER A 27 -7.20 -13.94 -0.54
N GLY A 28 -6.05 -13.30 -0.26
CA GLY A 28 -5.41 -13.37 1.05
C GLY A 28 -6.14 -12.58 2.14
N ASP A 29 -7.02 -11.64 1.75
CA ASP A 29 -7.84 -10.86 2.67
C ASP A 29 -9.20 -11.50 2.92
N ALA A 30 -9.81 -11.17 4.04
CA ALA A 30 -11.24 -11.40 4.26
C ALA A 30 -12.07 -10.66 3.19
N TYR A 31 -13.18 -11.25 2.78
CA TYR A 31 -14.04 -10.60 1.79
C TYR A 31 -14.88 -9.48 2.41
N VAL A 32 -14.54 -8.27 2.03
CA VAL A 32 -15.31 -7.06 2.25
C VAL A 32 -15.72 -6.52 0.88
N ASP A 33 -17.02 -6.39 0.65
CA ASP A 33 -17.54 -5.91 -0.63
C ASP A 33 -17.53 -4.38 -0.68
N HIS A 34 -16.33 -3.82 -0.88
CA HIS A 34 -16.06 -2.39 -0.79
C HIS A 34 -15.07 -1.97 -1.89
N PRO A 35 -15.20 -0.77 -2.50
CA PRO A 35 -14.31 -0.29 -3.57
C PRO A 35 -12.84 -0.09 -3.18
N SER A 36 -12.50 -0.23 -1.89
CA SER A 36 -11.11 -0.23 -1.41
C SER A 36 -10.50 -1.64 -1.30
N PHE A 37 -11.23 -2.71 -1.61
CA PHE A 37 -10.74 -4.09 -1.57
C PHE A 37 -10.62 -4.66 -2.98
N GLY A 38 -9.39 -4.95 -3.43
CA GLY A 38 -9.11 -5.32 -4.82
C GLY A 38 -9.91 -6.53 -5.33
N ALA A 39 -10.06 -7.58 -4.52
CA ALA A 39 -10.85 -8.75 -4.92
C ALA A 39 -12.34 -8.42 -5.14
N ALA A 40 -12.91 -7.53 -4.33
CA ALA A 40 -14.27 -7.05 -4.53
C ALA A 40 -14.38 -6.22 -5.82
N VAL A 41 -13.42 -5.31 -6.06
CA VAL A 41 -13.41 -4.48 -7.28
C VAL A 41 -13.35 -5.34 -8.52
N ILE A 42 -12.38 -6.24 -8.62
CA ILE A 42 -12.22 -7.11 -9.79
C ILE A 42 -13.45 -8.02 -9.96
N GLY A 43 -13.95 -8.59 -8.87
CA GLY A 43 -15.14 -9.43 -8.91
C GLY A 43 -16.38 -8.69 -9.42
N ARG A 44 -16.61 -7.46 -8.92
CA ARG A 44 -17.73 -6.62 -9.34
C ARG A 44 -17.60 -6.12 -10.80
N VAL A 45 -16.38 -5.78 -11.21
CA VAL A 45 -16.12 -5.39 -12.62
C VAL A 45 -16.43 -6.54 -13.56
N LEU A 46 -15.95 -7.74 -13.27
CA LEU A 46 -16.24 -8.92 -14.08
C LEU A 46 -17.73 -9.31 -14.05
N GLU A 47 -18.38 -9.22 -12.87
CA GLU A 47 -19.84 -9.45 -12.76
C GLU A 47 -20.62 -8.45 -13.63
N SER A 48 -20.22 -7.17 -13.62
CA SER A 48 -20.86 -6.14 -14.45
C SER A 48 -20.64 -6.34 -15.96
N ALA A 49 -19.60 -7.07 -16.33
CA ALA A 49 -19.32 -7.49 -17.70
C ALA A 49 -20.08 -8.79 -18.10
N GLY A 50 -20.94 -9.33 -17.21
CA GLY A 50 -21.78 -10.49 -17.46
C GLY A 50 -21.19 -11.83 -17.03
N TYR A 51 -20.03 -11.86 -16.37
CA TYR A 51 -19.38 -13.10 -15.93
C TYR A 51 -19.86 -13.55 -14.55
N ARG A 52 -19.94 -14.86 -14.36
CA ARG A 52 -20.29 -15.50 -13.09
C ARG A 52 -19.03 -15.64 -12.23
N VAL A 53 -18.91 -14.80 -11.21
CA VAL A 53 -17.70 -14.67 -10.39
C VAL A 53 -17.96 -15.11 -8.96
N ALA A 54 -17.02 -15.87 -8.40
CA ALA A 54 -17.00 -16.21 -6.98
C ALA A 54 -15.68 -15.79 -6.33
N ILE A 55 -15.71 -15.53 -5.02
CA ILE A 55 -14.52 -15.21 -4.24
C ILE A 55 -14.28 -16.32 -3.19
N VAL A 56 -13.04 -16.81 -3.12
CA VAL A 56 -12.54 -17.67 -2.04
C VAL A 56 -11.61 -16.83 -1.16
N PRO A 57 -12.14 -16.21 -0.10
CA PRO A 57 -11.33 -15.39 0.79
C PRO A 57 -10.63 -16.26 1.81
N GLN A 58 -9.34 -16.03 2.01
CA GLN A 58 -8.50 -16.68 3.01
C GLN A 58 -8.68 -18.22 3.03
N PRO A 59 -8.38 -18.91 1.90
CA PRO A 59 -8.51 -20.36 1.84
C PRO A 59 -7.59 -21.04 2.86
N ASP A 60 -8.04 -22.13 3.47
CA ASP A 60 -7.18 -22.99 4.30
C ASP A 60 -6.16 -23.73 3.42
N TRP A 61 -4.93 -23.27 3.50
CA TRP A 61 -3.81 -23.77 2.70
C TRP A 61 -2.98 -24.85 3.43
N HIS A 62 -3.34 -25.20 4.67
CA HIS A 62 -2.67 -26.24 5.47
C HIS A 62 -3.46 -27.57 5.50
N GLY A 63 -4.77 -27.51 5.26
CA GLY A 63 -5.68 -28.62 5.45
C GLY A 63 -5.83 -29.52 4.23
N ASP A 64 -7.02 -30.04 4.05
CA ASP A 64 -7.40 -30.99 2.99
C ASP A 64 -7.67 -30.36 1.61
N MET A 65 -7.27 -29.12 1.41
CA MET A 65 -7.47 -28.33 0.18
C MET A 65 -8.94 -28.17 -0.23
N ARG A 66 -9.87 -28.41 0.67
CA ARG A 66 -11.33 -28.30 0.42
C ARG A 66 -11.73 -26.90 -0.05
N ASP A 67 -11.08 -25.86 0.49
CA ASP A 67 -11.35 -24.48 0.06
C ASP A 67 -10.93 -24.23 -1.39
N PHE A 68 -9.95 -24.95 -1.91
CA PHE A 68 -9.51 -24.83 -3.30
C PHE A 68 -10.35 -25.64 -4.28
N THR A 69 -11.13 -26.63 -3.78
CA THR A 69 -11.93 -27.53 -4.62
C THR A 69 -13.44 -27.32 -4.53
N LYS A 70 -13.93 -26.66 -3.46
CA LYS A 70 -15.38 -26.50 -3.17
C LYS A 70 -16.23 -25.82 -4.25
N LEU A 71 -15.60 -25.02 -5.12
CA LEU A 71 -16.27 -24.31 -6.21
C LEU A 71 -16.00 -24.92 -7.59
N GLY A 72 -15.17 -25.96 -7.67
CA GLY A 72 -14.81 -26.61 -8.92
C GLY A 72 -13.85 -25.82 -9.80
N ARG A 73 -13.81 -26.15 -11.10
CA ARG A 73 -13.00 -25.49 -12.12
C ARG A 73 -13.81 -24.33 -12.75
N PRO A 74 -13.25 -23.12 -12.84
CA PRO A 74 -13.89 -22.03 -13.60
C PRO A 74 -13.77 -22.26 -15.10
N ARG A 75 -14.67 -21.67 -15.87
CA ARG A 75 -14.67 -21.74 -17.33
C ARG A 75 -13.52 -20.95 -17.95
N LEU A 76 -13.14 -19.80 -17.36
CA LEU A 76 -12.13 -18.91 -17.91
C LEU A 76 -10.80 -19.02 -17.16
N PHE A 77 -10.74 -18.60 -15.90
CA PHE A 77 -9.49 -18.61 -15.15
C PHE A 77 -9.68 -18.57 -13.63
N PHE A 78 -8.63 -18.98 -12.90
CA PHE A 78 -8.42 -18.68 -11.50
C PHE A 78 -7.66 -17.36 -11.37
N GLY A 79 -8.18 -16.40 -10.62
CA GLY A 79 -7.47 -15.18 -10.25
C GLY A 79 -6.93 -15.27 -8.82
N ILE A 80 -5.72 -14.83 -8.58
CA ILE A 80 -5.10 -14.80 -7.25
C ILE A 80 -4.70 -13.38 -6.91
N SER A 81 -5.12 -12.91 -5.72
CA SER A 81 -4.67 -11.66 -5.12
C SER A 81 -4.16 -11.92 -3.70
N PRO A 82 -2.97 -11.43 -3.33
CA PRO A 82 -2.45 -11.57 -1.96
C PRO A 82 -3.27 -10.78 -0.93
N GLY A 83 -4.03 -9.79 -1.39
CA GLY A 83 -4.81 -8.85 -0.60
C GLY A 83 -4.49 -7.39 -0.91
N ALA A 84 -5.02 -6.47 -0.11
CA ALA A 84 -4.85 -5.02 -0.28
C ALA A 84 -3.44 -4.52 0.08
N MET A 85 -2.68 -5.30 0.86
CA MET A 85 -1.30 -5.02 1.26
C MET A 85 -0.38 -6.17 0.87
N ASP A 86 0.88 -5.85 0.55
CA ASP A 86 1.94 -6.85 0.39
C ASP A 86 2.02 -7.74 1.62
N SER A 87 2.02 -9.07 1.42
CA SER A 87 1.92 -10.03 2.52
C SER A 87 3.10 -9.96 3.47
N MET A 88 4.31 -9.79 2.96
CA MET A 88 5.51 -9.71 3.79
C MET A 88 5.52 -8.42 4.62
N VAL A 89 5.13 -7.27 4.03
CA VAL A 89 4.98 -5.99 4.75
C VAL A 89 3.87 -6.08 5.80
N ASN A 90 2.79 -6.81 5.51
CA ASN A 90 1.70 -7.00 6.46
C ASN A 90 2.07 -7.92 7.62
N HIS A 91 2.81 -9.00 7.37
CA HIS A 91 3.15 -9.99 8.38
C HIS A 91 4.32 -9.60 9.28
N TYR A 92 5.25 -8.77 8.78
CA TYR A 92 6.50 -8.48 9.47
C TYR A 92 6.71 -6.99 9.72
N THR A 93 7.42 -6.69 10.81
CA THR A 93 7.93 -5.36 11.09
C THR A 93 9.23 -5.09 10.31
N ALA A 94 9.69 -3.83 10.28
CA ALA A 94 10.99 -3.46 9.71
C ALA A 94 12.19 -4.19 10.34
N ASN A 95 12.04 -4.75 11.53
CA ASN A 95 13.05 -5.58 12.21
C ASN A 95 12.82 -7.09 12.00
N ARG A 96 12.10 -7.46 10.96
CA ARG A 96 11.80 -8.86 10.57
C ARG A 96 11.07 -9.68 11.65
N ARG A 97 10.40 -9.01 12.61
CA ARG A 97 9.59 -9.68 13.64
C ARG A 97 8.17 -9.86 13.14
N ARG A 98 7.62 -11.07 13.30
CA ARG A 98 6.24 -11.34 12.94
C ARG A 98 5.30 -10.48 13.79
N ARG A 99 4.29 -9.89 13.14
CA ARG A 99 3.23 -9.12 13.82
C ARG A 99 2.28 -10.07 14.54
N SER A 100 1.70 -9.59 15.62
CA SER A 100 0.72 -10.33 16.44
C SER A 100 -0.70 -10.24 15.91
N ASP A 101 -0.94 -9.37 14.95
CA ASP A 101 -2.25 -9.07 14.38
C ASP A 101 -2.17 -8.89 12.85
N ASP A 102 -3.29 -9.15 12.18
CA ASP A 102 -3.49 -8.88 10.76
C ASP A 102 -4.81 -8.10 10.59
N ALA A 103 -4.71 -6.83 10.18
CA ALA A 103 -5.87 -5.96 10.04
C ALA A 103 -6.90 -6.43 9.00
N TYR A 104 -6.49 -7.27 8.06
CA TYR A 104 -7.34 -7.76 6.96
C TYR A 104 -8.02 -9.09 7.25
N THR A 105 -7.97 -9.55 8.49
CA THR A 105 -8.57 -10.82 8.91
C THR A 105 -9.66 -10.61 9.96
N PRO A 106 -10.63 -11.54 10.08
CA PRO A 106 -11.62 -11.48 11.14
C PRO A 106 -10.96 -11.48 12.52
N ASP A 107 -11.38 -10.55 13.37
CA ASP A 107 -10.85 -10.30 14.72
C ASP A 107 -9.34 -9.97 14.77
N GLY A 108 -8.76 -9.55 13.63
CA GLY A 108 -7.33 -9.24 13.53
C GLY A 108 -6.43 -10.48 13.67
N ARG A 109 -6.94 -11.68 13.43
CA ARG A 109 -6.26 -12.94 13.70
C ARG A 109 -5.08 -13.16 12.74
N PRO A 110 -3.83 -13.30 13.21
CA PRO A 110 -2.68 -13.52 12.33
C PRO A 110 -2.64 -14.95 11.77
N GLY A 111 -1.94 -15.15 10.66
CA GLY A 111 -1.67 -16.46 10.08
C GLY A 111 -2.82 -17.06 9.27
N MET A 112 -3.82 -16.26 8.88
CA MET A 112 -4.91 -16.70 8.01
C MET A 112 -4.51 -16.74 6.52
N ARG A 113 -3.40 -16.17 6.16
CA ARG A 113 -2.78 -16.28 4.83
C ARG A 113 -1.31 -16.66 4.96
N PRO A 114 -0.72 -17.34 3.96
CA PRO A 114 0.71 -17.69 3.97
C PRO A 114 1.56 -16.44 3.74
N ASP A 115 2.84 -16.55 4.01
CA ASP A 115 3.83 -15.69 3.40
C ASP A 115 3.82 -15.96 1.88
N MET A 116 3.84 -14.91 1.05
CA MET A 116 3.77 -15.03 -0.41
C MET A 116 2.58 -15.86 -0.92
N PRO A 117 1.30 -15.42 -0.67
CA PRO A 117 0.10 -16.14 -1.13
C PRO A 117 0.09 -16.42 -2.63
N SER A 118 0.68 -15.53 -3.44
CA SER A 118 0.81 -15.71 -4.89
C SER A 118 1.53 -17.00 -5.26
N ILE A 119 2.60 -17.37 -4.53
CA ILE A 119 3.34 -18.63 -4.75
C ILE A 119 2.57 -19.83 -4.22
N VAL A 120 2.08 -19.73 -2.98
CA VAL A 120 1.43 -20.86 -2.31
C VAL A 120 0.13 -21.24 -3.01
N TYR A 121 -0.73 -20.26 -3.29
CA TYR A 121 -2.02 -20.54 -3.91
C TYR A 121 -1.88 -21.00 -5.36
N SER A 122 -0.96 -20.42 -6.15
CA SER A 122 -0.75 -20.87 -7.52
C SER A 122 -0.23 -22.30 -7.59
N ARG A 123 0.66 -22.71 -6.68
CA ARG A 123 1.15 -24.09 -6.57
C ARG A 123 0.02 -25.08 -6.28
N ILE A 124 -0.82 -24.78 -5.30
CA ILE A 124 -1.96 -25.63 -4.94
C ILE A 124 -2.93 -25.74 -6.12
N LEU A 125 -3.30 -24.62 -6.73
CA LEU A 125 -4.22 -24.61 -7.87
C LEU A 125 -3.65 -25.35 -9.07
N ARG A 126 -2.35 -25.24 -9.35
CA ARG A 126 -1.70 -25.97 -10.44
C ARG A 126 -1.73 -27.48 -10.23
N GLN A 127 -1.52 -27.95 -9.00
CA GLN A 127 -1.61 -29.37 -8.66
C GLN A 127 -3.03 -29.91 -8.83
N LEU A 128 -4.04 -29.13 -8.44
CA LEU A 128 -5.44 -29.54 -8.50
C LEU A 128 -6.04 -29.39 -9.92
N TYR A 129 -5.59 -28.40 -10.68
CA TYR A 129 -6.13 -28.02 -11.99
C TYR A 129 -5.01 -27.75 -13.01
N PRO A 130 -4.33 -28.81 -13.50
CA PRO A 130 -3.13 -28.65 -14.35
C PRO A 130 -3.32 -27.80 -15.60
N ASP A 131 -4.50 -27.89 -16.23
CA ASP A 131 -4.82 -27.26 -17.53
C ASP A 131 -5.53 -25.91 -17.41
N SER A 132 -5.85 -25.46 -16.19
CA SER A 132 -6.56 -24.19 -16.00
C SER A 132 -5.59 -23.02 -16.02
N LEU A 133 -6.03 -21.90 -16.61
CA LEU A 133 -5.29 -20.64 -16.53
C LEU A 133 -5.30 -20.09 -15.11
N ILE A 134 -4.13 -19.69 -14.64
CA ILE A 134 -3.93 -19.04 -13.33
C ILE A 134 -3.34 -17.65 -13.56
N VAL A 135 -4.08 -16.62 -13.15
CA VAL A 135 -3.73 -15.21 -13.29
C VAL A 135 -3.39 -14.63 -11.92
N LEU A 136 -2.19 -14.10 -11.75
CA LEU A 136 -1.82 -13.33 -10.56
C LEU A 136 -2.15 -11.86 -10.74
N GLY A 137 -2.64 -11.23 -9.69
CA GLY A 137 -2.89 -9.80 -9.65
C GLY A 137 -2.61 -9.17 -8.27
N GLY A 138 -2.91 -7.89 -8.14
CA GLY A 138 -2.74 -7.14 -6.90
C GLY A 138 -1.31 -6.65 -6.64
N ILE A 139 -1.11 -6.12 -5.42
CA ILE A 139 0.11 -5.39 -5.07
C ILE A 139 1.36 -6.27 -5.11
N GLU A 140 1.30 -7.49 -4.59
CA GLU A 140 2.44 -8.40 -4.52
C GLU A 140 2.96 -8.76 -5.91
N ALA A 141 2.06 -9.09 -6.83
CA ALA A 141 2.38 -9.39 -8.23
C ALA A 141 2.95 -8.16 -8.94
N SER A 142 2.34 -6.98 -8.73
CA SER A 142 2.83 -5.72 -9.32
C SER A 142 4.25 -5.39 -8.92
N LEU A 143 4.59 -5.57 -7.62
CA LEU A 143 5.89 -5.19 -7.07
C LEU A 143 7.01 -6.22 -7.38
N ARG A 144 6.65 -7.43 -7.83
CA ARG A 144 7.59 -8.54 -8.07
C ARG A 144 7.54 -9.07 -9.50
N ARG A 145 7.09 -8.24 -10.46
CA ARG A 145 6.95 -8.64 -11.87
C ARG A 145 8.28 -8.79 -12.62
N LEU A 146 9.35 -8.22 -12.10
CA LEU A 146 10.75 -8.36 -12.58
C LEU A 146 11.64 -8.74 -11.40
N SER A 147 12.95 -8.86 -11.59
CA SER A 147 13.89 -9.14 -10.50
C SER A 147 13.78 -8.07 -9.40
N TYR A 148 13.77 -8.50 -8.15
CA TYR A 148 13.57 -7.63 -7.00
C TYR A 148 14.40 -8.08 -5.81
N TYR A 149 14.78 -7.14 -4.93
CA TYR A 149 15.38 -7.46 -3.65
C TYR A 149 14.32 -7.85 -2.63
N ASP A 150 14.46 -9.06 -2.08
CA ASP A 150 13.65 -9.53 -0.95
C ASP A 150 14.36 -9.19 0.36
N TYR A 151 13.74 -8.27 1.12
CA TYR A 151 14.29 -7.79 2.38
C TYR A 151 14.32 -8.87 3.48
N TRP A 152 13.34 -9.76 3.50
CA TRP A 152 13.21 -10.77 4.56
C TRP A 152 14.18 -11.93 4.38
N GLU A 153 14.42 -12.33 3.14
CA GLU A 153 15.43 -13.35 2.78
C GLU A 153 16.84 -12.74 2.56
N ASP A 154 16.94 -11.41 2.49
CA ASP A 154 18.17 -10.64 2.27
C ASP A 154 18.90 -11.04 0.98
N ARG A 155 18.15 -11.23 -0.10
CA ARG A 155 18.69 -11.62 -1.41
C ARG A 155 17.90 -11.02 -2.58
N LEU A 156 18.57 -10.91 -3.72
CA LEU A 156 17.89 -10.65 -5.00
C LEU A 156 17.12 -11.90 -5.41
N ARG A 157 15.87 -11.74 -5.82
CA ARG A 157 15.02 -12.80 -6.37
C ARG A 157 14.67 -12.48 -7.82
N PRO A 158 14.41 -13.50 -8.66
CA PRO A 158 13.92 -13.28 -10.01
C PRO A 158 12.46 -12.77 -9.98
N SER A 159 11.89 -12.54 -11.16
CA SER A 159 10.46 -12.27 -11.27
C SER A 159 9.64 -13.32 -10.53
N LEU A 160 8.59 -12.89 -9.83
CA LEU A 160 7.63 -13.78 -9.19
C LEU A 160 7.08 -14.84 -10.17
N LEU A 161 6.91 -14.46 -11.44
CA LEU A 161 6.45 -15.40 -12.48
C LEU A 161 7.45 -16.52 -12.76
N ALA A 162 8.74 -16.32 -12.51
CA ALA A 162 9.76 -17.37 -12.65
C ALA A 162 9.78 -18.36 -11.47
N GLU A 163 9.18 -17.99 -10.31
CA GLU A 163 9.21 -18.78 -9.08
C GLU A 163 7.85 -19.37 -8.69
N CYS A 164 6.77 -19.07 -9.42
CA CYS A 164 5.42 -19.54 -9.12
C CYS A 164 4.84 -20.37 -10.26
N ASP A 165 3.74 -21.06 -9.99
CA ASP A 165 3.05 -21.92 -10.96
C ASP A 165 1.90 -21.20 -11.70
N ALA A 166 1.80 -19.89 -11.59
CA ALA A 166 0.86 -19.11 -12.38
C ALA A 166 1.32 -18.97 -13.84
N ASP A 167 0.40 -18.64 -14.73
CA ASP A 167 0.67 -18.51 -16.15
C ASP A 167 1.07 -17.09 -16.52
N VAL A 168 0.37 -16.11 -15.96
CA VAL A 168 0.58 -14.68 -16.23
C VAL A 168 0.44 -13.86 -14.94
N ILE A 169 1.07 -12.68 -14.95
CA ILE A 169 0.83 -11.63 -13.98
C ILE A 169 0.07 -10.50 -14.67
N THR A 170 -0.93 -9.95 -13.98
CA THR A 170 -1.52 -8.65 -14.28
C THR A 170 -1.05 -7.66 -13.23
N TYR A 171 -0.46 -6.53 -13.63
CA TYR A 171 0.06 -5.54 -12.69
C TYR A 171 -0.72 -4.23 -12.74
N GLY A 172 -0.56 -3.39 -11.71
CA GLY A 172 -1.27 -2.13 -11.65
C GLY A 172 -2.75 -2.27 -11.30
N MET A 173 -3.59 -1.37 -11.82
CA MET A 173 -5.03 -1.40 -11.62
C MET A 173 -5.66 -2.40 -12.60
N GLY A 174 -6.28 -3.44 -12.07
CA GLY A 174 -6.60 -4.65 -12.82
C GLY A 174 -7.92 -4.64 -13.61
N GLU A 175 -8.73 -3.58 -13.55
CA GLU A 175 -10.09 -3.58 -14.08
C GLU A 175 -10.16 -3.83 -15.59
N GLN A 176 -9.32 -3.14 -16.37
CA GLN A 176 -9.31 -3.29 -17.84
C GLN A 176 -8.70 -4.62 -18.25
N VAL A 177 -7.49 -4.93 -17.74
CA VAL A 177 -6.75 -6.13 -18.13
C VAL A 177 -7.51 -7.42 -17.81
N THR A 178 -8.14 -7.52 -16.64
CA THR A 178 -8.88 -8.74 -16.27
C THR A 178 -10.14 -8.90 -17.10
N THR A 179 -10.81 -7.81 -17.46
CA THR A 179 -11.97 -7.82 -18.35
C THR A 179 -11.57 -8.24 -19.76
N GLU A 180 -10.49 -7.68 -20.31
CA GLU A 180 -10.01 -8.06 -21.65
C GLU A 180 -9.54 -9.52 -21.72
N ILE A 181 -8.84 -10.01 -20.70
CA ILE A 181 -8.48 -11.44 -20.59
C ILE A 181 -9.75 -12.30 -20.64
N ALA A 182 -10.76 -11.98 -19.83
CA ALA A 182 -12.02 -12.73 -19.81
C ALA A 182 -12.71 -12.72 -21.17
N GLN A 183 -12.78 -11.57 -21.83
CA GLN A 183 -13.42 -11.40 -23.16
C GLN A 183 -12.71 -12.20 -24.24
N ARG A 184 -11.35 -12.17 -24.28
CA ARG A 184 -10.58 -12.93 -25.30
C ARG A 184 -10.75 -14.44 -25.12
N ILE A 185 -10.76 -14.94 -23.89
CA ILE A 185 -10.97 -16.36 -23.61
C ILE A 185 -12.41 -16.76 -23.95
N ASP A 186 -13.37 -15.93 -23.57
CA ASP A 186 -14.80 -16.19 -23.87
C ASP A 186 -15.05 -16.25 -25.37
N ALA A 187 -14.45 -15.36 -26.15
CA ALA A 187 -14.52 -15.37 -27.60
C ALA A 187 -13.89 -16.63 -28.21
N LEU A 188 -12.77 -17.11 -27.65
CA LEU A 188 -12.12 -18.35 -28.08
C LEU A 188 -13.06 -19.56 -27.85
N ILE A 189 -13.70 -19.64 -26.66
CA ILE A 189 -14.62 -20.71 -26.32
C ILE A 189 -15.87 -20.67 -27.23
N GLY A 190 -16.43 -19.47 -27.48
CA GLY A 190 -17.58 -19.28 -28.33
C GLY A 190 -17.38 -19.68 -29.80
N GLN A 191 -16.13 -19.57 -30.31
CA GLN A 191 -15.78 -20.03 -31.66
C GLN A 191 -15.62 -21.55 -31.77
N GLY A 192 -15.42 -22.23 -30.64
CA GLY A 192 -15.20 -23.68 -30.54
C GLY A 192 -16.41 -24.44 -30.02
N GLU A 193 -17.63 -24.04 -30.32
CA GLU A 193 -18.86 -24.71 -29.87
C GLU A 193 -18.82 -26.21 -30.22
N GLY A 194 -18.84 -27.07 -29.16
CA GLY A 194 -18.67 -28.52 -29.31
C GLY A 194 -17.20 -29.01 -29.24
N GLN A 195 -16.22 -28.14 -29.17
CA GLN A 195 -14.83 -28.50 -28.96
C GLN A 195 -14.51 -28.66 -27.47
N PRO A 196 -13.42 -29.39 -27.11
CA PRO A 196 -12.93 -29.44 -25.74
C PRO A 196 -12.58 -28.01 -25.24
N MET A 197 -12.78 -27.78 -23.94
CA MET A 197 -12.39 -26.52 -23.32
C MET A 197 -10.90 -26.22 -23.56
N PRO A 198 -10.55 -24.99 -23.97
CA PRO A 198 -9.16 -24.62 -24.20
C PRO A 198 -8.33 -24.78 -22.92
N THR A 199 -7.10 -25.19 -23.09
CA THR A 199 -6.11 -25.31 -22.05
C THR A 199 -5.35 -24.00 -21.87
N ARG A 200 -4.61 -23.88 -20.75
CA ARG A 200 -3.73 -22.72 -20.55
C ARG A 200 -2.69 -22.53 -21.68
N GLN A 201 -2.32 -23.61 -22.36
CA GLN A 201 -1.36 -23.58 -23.47
C GLN A 201 -1.94 -22.91 -24.72
N ASP A 202 -3.25 -23.05 -24.92
CA ASP A 202 -3.99 -22.39 -26.01
C ASP A 202 -4.28 -20.92 -25.66
N ILE A 203 -4.50 -20.63 -24.38
CA ILE A 203 -4.93 -19.31 -23.91
C ILE A 203 -3.76 -18.33 -23.75
N VAL A 204 -2.62 -18.76 -23.17
CA VAL A 204 -1.50 -17.84 -22.86
C VAL A 204 -1.01 -17.07 -24.09
N PRO A 205 -0.83 -17.68 -25.28
CA PRO A 205 -0.47 -16.92 -26.47
C PRO A 205 -1.50 -15.87 -26.90
N LEU A 206 -2.79 -16.16 -26.67
CA LEU A 206 -3.91 -15.26 -27.02
C LEU A 206 -3.93 -13.97 -26.18
N ILE A 207 -3.42 -14.02 -24.96
CA ILE A 207 -3.46 -12.91 -24.02
C ILE A 207 -2.08 -12.27 -23.79
N ALA A 208 -1.03 -12.76 -24.47
CA ALA A 208 0.34 -12.35 -24.21
C ALA A 208 0.67 -10.91 -24.66
N ASP A 209 -0.11 -10.33 -25.54
CA ASP A 209 0.03 -8.96 -26.06
C ASP A 209 -0.80 -7.92 -25.31
N ILE A 210 -1.68 -8.35 -24.39
CA ILE A 210 -2.52 -7.44 -23.63
C ILE A 210 -1.67 -6.49 -22.78
N PRO A 211 -1.93 -5.18 -22.77
CA PRO A 211 -1.29 -4.25 -21.84
C PRO A 211 -1.42 -4.71 -20.37
N GLN A 212 -0.42 -4.40 -19.56
CA GLN A 212 -0.33 -4.81 -18.13
C GLN A 212 -0.19 -6.32 -17.90
N VAL A 213 -0.05 -7.14 -18.94
CA VAL A 213 0.22 -8.58 -18.80
C VAL A 213 1.73 -8.81 -18.79
N VAL A 214 2.18 -9.70 -17.90
CA VAL A 214 3.54 -10.22 -17.83
C VAL A 214 3.52 -11.70 -18.17
N THR A 215 4.38 -12.13 -19.07
CA THR A 215 4.46 -13.51 -19.55
C THR A 215 5.88 -14.07 -19.49
N ARG A 216 5.96 -15.41 -19.49
CA ARG A 216 7.20 -16.15 -19.77
C ARG A 216 7.31 -16.40 -21.26
N GLN A 217 8.47 -16.12 -21.84
CA GLN A 217 8.79 -16.35 -23.25
C GLN A 217 10.03 -17.25 -23.35
N LYS A 218 10.09 -18.10 -24.37
CA LYS A 218 11.28 -18.93 -24.62
C LYS A 218 12.39 -18.17 -25.35
N THR A 219 11.99 -17.23 -26.17
CA THR A 219 12.89 -16.43 -27.01
C THR A 219 12.44 -14.98 -26.95
N ILE A 220 13.40 -14.08 -27.07
CA ILE A 220 13.10 -12.67 -27.21
C ILE A 220 12.68 -12.38 -28.66
N VAL A 221 11.60 -11.62 -28.81
CA VAL A 221 11.14 -11.06 -30.09
C VAL A 221 11.05 -9.56 -29.90
N GLU A 222 12.18 -8.90 -30.14
CA GLU A 222 12.30 -7.45 -29.93
C GLU A 222 11.45 -6.67 -30.94
N GLN A 223 10.87 -5.57 -30.47
CA GLN A 223 10.25 -4.53 -31.28
C GLN A 223 11.02 -3.23 -31.08
N GLU A 224 10.85 -2.30 -32.00
CA GLU A 224 11.45 -0.98 -31.88
C GLU A 224 10.98 -0.31 -30.57
N GLY A 225 11.92 0.17 -29.77
CA GLY A 225 11.64 0.80 -28.46
C GLY A 225 11.77 -0.14 -27.26
N ASP A 226 11.80 -1.46 -27.43
CA ASP A 226 11.90 -2.42 -26.33
C ASP A 226 13.12 -2.16 -25.44
N ILE A 227 12.91 -2.32 -24.13
CA ILE A 227 13.96 -2.21 -23.12
C ILE A 227 14.41 -3.62 -22.71
N VAL A 228 15.64 -3.97 -23.05
CA VAL A 228 16.27 -5.23 -22.62
C VAL A 228 17.15 -4.97 -21.40
N LEU A 229 16.77 -5.55 -20.28
CA LEU A 229 17.47 -5.41 -19.00
C LEU A 229 18.65 -6.39 -18.92
N HIS A 230 19.63 -6.09 -18.07
CA HIS A 230 20.65 -7.07 -17.68
C HIS A 230 19.96 -8.34 -17.16
N PRO A 231 20.48 -9.53 -17.53
CA PRO A 231 19.99 -10.81 -17.04
C PRO A 231 19.99 -10.89 -15.51
N TYR A 232 19.05 -11.64 -14.94
CA TYR A 232 18.97 -11.85 -13.50
C TYR A 232 20.27 -12.38 -12.89
N GLU A 233 20.92 -13.34 -13.57
CA GLU A 233 22.17 -13.97 -13.14
C GLU A 233 23.35 -12.98 -13.13
N GLU A 234 23.36 -11.99 -14.01
CA GLU A 234 24.32 -10.91 -14.00
C GLU A 234 24.07 -9.96 -12.82
N CYS A 235 22.82 -9.64 -12.54
CA CYS A 235 22.43 -8.82 -11.40
C CYS A 235 22.81 -9.47 -10.05
N LEU A 236 22.79 -10.80 -9.97
CA LEU A 236 23.27 -11.53 -8.78
C LEU A 236 24.78 -11.34 -8.53
N ARG A 237 25.58 -11.26 -9.61
CA ARG A 237 27.04 -11.10 -9.54
C ARG A 237 27.45 -9.64 -9.39
N ASN A 238 26.67 -8.74 -9.94
CA ASN A 238 26.98 -7.32 -10.01
C ASN A 238 25.75 -6.47 -9.62
N LYS A 239 25.74 -5.97 -8.40
CA LYS A 239 24.65 -5.13 -7.88
C LYS A 239 24.43 -3.83 -8.68
N ARG A 240 25.47 -3.36 -9.41
CA ARG A 240 25.35 -2.20 -10.29
C ARG A 240 24.37 -2.47 -11.44
N CYS A 241 24.41 -3.67 -12.04
CA CYS A 241 23.48 -4.05 -13.10
C CYS A 241 22.03 -4.01 -12.61
N GLN A 242 21.76 -4.44 -11.38
CA GLN A 242 20.43 -4.32 -10.79
C GLN A 242 20.01 -2.85 -10.60
N ALA A 243 20.90 -1.98 -10.15
CA ALA A 243 20.61 -0.55 -10.00
C ALA A 243 20.33 0.12 -11.36
N GLU A 244 21.07 -0.24 -12.41
CA GLU A 244 20.84 0.23 -13.79
C GLU A 244 19.51 -0.29 -14.33
N ASN A 245 19.18 -1.56 -14.15
CA ASN A 245 17.87 -2.14 -14.49
C ASN A 245 16.73 -1.39 -13.80
N PHE A 246 16.88 -1.12 -12.51
CA PHE A 246 15.80 -0.46 -11.75
C PHE A 246 15.50 0.94 -12.26
N ARG A 247 16.50 1.68 -12.73
CA ARG A 247 16.28 2.99 -13.36
C ARG A 247 15.32 2.85 -14.55
N HIS A 248 15.58 1.90 -15.45
CA HIS A 248 14.70 1.65 -16.61
C HIS A 248 13.27 1.24 -16.16
N ILE A 249 13.18 0.33 -15.18
CA ILE A 249 11.91 -0.15 -14.64
C ILE A 249 11.08 1.01 -14.05
N GLU A 250 11.71 1.92 -13.29
CA GLU A 250 11.02 3.06 -12.72
C GLU A 250 10.62 4.09 -13.79
N GLU A 251 11.51 4.38 -14.74
CA GLU A 251 11.20 5.30 -15.84
C GLU A 251 9.99 4.80 -16.65
N GLU A 252 9.98 3.53 -17.06
CA GLU A 252 8.86 2.94 -17.82
C GLU A 252 7.56 2.88 -16.98
N SER A 253 7.65 2.61 -15.70
CA SER A 253 6.48 2.58 -14.80
C SER A 253 5.81 3.96 -14.62
N ASN A 254 6.50 5.05 -15.00
CA ASN A 254 6.04 6.44 -14.81
C ASN A 254 5.82 7.21 -16.11
N LYS A 255 6.02 6.59 -17.27
CA LYS A 255 5.71 7.19 -18.58
C LYS A 255 4.22 7.11 -18.89
N TRP A 256 3.76 8.02 -19.75
CA TRP A 256 2.43 7.96 -20.36
C TRP A 256 2.36 6.87 -21.43
N HIS A 257 3.38 6.81 -22.28
CA HIS A 257 3.62 5.77 -23.26
C HIS A 257 4.89 5.04 -22.86
N ALA A 258 4.75 3.91 -22.23
CA ALA A 258 5.85 3.06 -21.81
C ALA A 258 6.15 2.01 -22.88
N GLU A 259 7.39 1.54 -22.87
CA GLU A 259 7.85 0.46 -23.75
C GLU A 259 7.74 -0.90 -23.04
N ARG A 260 7.82 -1.98 -23.81
CA ARG A 260 7.93 -3.33 -23.27
C ARG A 260 9.28 -3.51 -22.60
N ILE A 261 9.32 -4.29 -21.53
CA ILE A 261 10.54 -4.61 -20.81
C ILE A 261 10.79 -6.12 -20.87
N TRP A 262 12.02 -6.49 -21.23
CA TRP A 262 12.47 -7.86 -21.25
C TRP A 262 13.57 -8.08 -20.21
N GLN A 263 13.51 -9.20 -19.48
CA GLN A 263 14.57 -9.65 -18.58
C GLN A 263 14.76 -11.15 -18.70
N GLN A 264 15.99 -11.57 -19.03
CA GLN A 264 16.37 -12.99 -19.01
C GLN A 264 16.49 -13.50 -17.58
N THR A 265 15.98 -14.71 -17.34
CA THR A 265 16.06 -15.45 -16.07
C THR A 265 16.23 -16.93 -16.42
N GLY A 266 17.43 -17.48 -16.21
CA GLY A 266 17.77 -18.82 -16.65
C GLY A 266 17.66 -18.98 -18.17
N ASP A 267 16.90 -19.96 -18.60
CA ASP A 267 16.63 -20.29 -20.00
C ASP A 267 15.36 -19.62 -20.57
N MET A 268 14.72 -18.73 -19.80
CA MET A 268 13.50 -18.02 -20.19
C MET A 268 13.66 -16.51 -20.14
N TYR A 269 12.73 -15.82 -20.78
CA TYR A 269 12.60 -14.37 -20.73
C TYR A 269 11.27 -14.00 -20.06
N ILE A 270 11.31 -12.98 -19.22
CA ILE A 270 10.12 -12.33 -18.68
C ILE A 270 9.85 -11.11 -19.54
N LEU A 271 8.68 -11.08 -20.17
CA LEU A 271 8.17 -9.94 -20.92
C LEU A 271 7.13 -9.21 -20.08
N VAL A 272 7.35 -7.91 -19.88
CA VAL A 272 6.39 -6.99 -19.24
C VAL A 272 5.84 -6.06 -20.31
N ASN A 273 4.58 -6.18 -20.64
CA ASN A 273 3.90 -5.25 -21.53
C ASN A 273 3.68 -3.89 -20.87
N PRO A 274 3.62 -2.78 -21.64
CA PRO A 274 3.33 -1.45 -21.10
C PRO A 274 1.97 -1.39 -20.39
N PRO A 275 1.75 -0.44 -19.48
CA PRO A 275 0.44 -0.23 -18.88
C PRO A 275 -0.57 0.33 -19.89
N TYR A 276 -1.86 0.18 -19.61
CA TYR A 276 -2.87 0.98 -20.30
C TYR A 276 -2.63 2.48 -20.09
N PRO A 277 -3.09 3.34 -20.99
CA PRO A 277 -3.15 4.76 -20.74
C PRO A 277 -3.89 5.08 -19.42
N PRO A 278 -3.60 6.22 -18.78
CA PRO A 278 -4.30 6.62 -17.57
C PRO A 278 -5.82 6.59 -17.74
N LEU A 279 -6.53 6.03 -16.74
CA LEU A 279 -7.98 5.89 -16.76
C LEU A 279 -8.67 7.25 -16.92
N THR A 280 -9.71 7.30 -17.75
CA THR A 280 -10.59 8.47 -17.83
C THR A 280 -11.50 8.55 -16.59
N THR A 281 -12.11 9.71 -16.35
CA THR A 281 -13.09 9.90 -15.27
C THR A 281 -14.23 8.88 -15.37
N GLU A 282 -14.74 8.63 -16.58
CA GLU A 282 -15.85 7.72 -16.83
C GLU A 282 -15.46 6.26 -16.54
N GLN A 283 -14.23 5.89 -16.82
CA GLN A 283 -13.71 4.55 -16.50
C GLN A 283 -13.56 4.34 -14.98
N VAL A 284 -13.06 5.36 -14.28
CA VAL A 284 -12.95 5.33 -12.82
C VAL A 284 -14.34 5.30 -12.18
N ASP A 285 -15.26 6.17 -12.63
CA ASP A 285 -16.63 6.19 -12.12
C ASP A 285 -17.33 4.84 -12.29
N ARG A 286 -17.20 4.21 -13.46
CA ARG A 286 -17.77 2.87 -13.69
C ARG A 286 -17.33 1.85 -12.65
N ALA A 287 -16.06 1.86 -12.25
CA ALA A 287 -15.56 0.92 -11.25
C ALA A 287 -16.06 1.25 -9.82
N PHE A 288 -16.21 2.53 -9.49
CA PHE A 288 -16.65 2.95 -8.15
C PHE A 288 -18.18 2.94 -7.98
N ASP A 289 -18.94 3.11 -9.05
CA ASP A 289 -20.41 3.15 -9.03
C ASP A 289 -21.06 1.75 -9.09
N LEU A 290 -20.27 0.68 -9.09
CA LEU A 290 -20.77 -0.70 -9.01
C LEU A 290 -21.53 -0.95 -7.70
N PRO A 291 -22.45 -1.93 -7.66
CA PRO A 291 -23.36 -2.14 -6.53
C PRO A 291 -22.66 -2.80 -5.34
N TYR A 292 -21.66 -2.14 -4.77
CA TYR A 292 -21.02 -2.61 -3.54
C TYR A 292 -21.99 -2.52 -2.37
N THR A 293 -22.04 -3.57 -1.55
CA THR A 293 -22.76 -3.54 -0.29
C THR A 293 -22.09 -2.65 0.77
N ARG A 294 -20.81 -2.34 0.59
CA ARG A 294 -19.91 -1.65 1.52
C ARG A 294 -19.80 -2.32 2.89
N MET A 295 -20.02 -3.64 2.96
CA MET A 295 -20.02 -4.42 4.20
C MET A 295 -19.18 -5.70 4.05
N PRO A 296 -18.68 -6.26 5.18
CA PRO A 296 -18.12 -7.60 5.20
C PRO A 296 -19.16 -8.64 4.82
N HIS A 297 -18.70 -9.71 4.16
CA HIS A 297 -19.58 -10.83 3.80
C HIS A 297 -20.22 -11.46 5.07
N PRO A 298 -21.53 -11.82 5.05
CA PRO A 298 -22.25 -12.38 6.20
C PRO A 298 -21.63 -13.65 6.79
N ARG A 299 -20.78 -14.38 6.05
CA ARG A 299 -20.05 -15.57 6.54
C ARG A 299 -19.24 -15.31 7.81
N TYR A 300 -18.86 -14.07 8.09
CA TYR A 300 -18.08 -13.72 9.26
C TYR A 300 -18.91 -13.56 10.54
N ASN A 301 -20.25 -13.65 10.46
CA ASN A 301 -21.14 -13.62 11.63
C ASN A 301 -20.88 -12.45 12.59
N GLY A 302 -20.65 -11.25 12.05
CA GLY A 302 -20.40 -10.04 12.82
C GLY A 302 -18.99 -9.91 13.41
N LYS A 303 -18.06 -10.83 13.11
CA LYS A 303 -16.66 -10.68 13.50
C LYS A 303 -16.08 -9.40 12.93
N ARG A 304 -15.32 -8.71 13.75
CA ARG A 304 -14.68 -7.44 13.38
C ARG A 304 -13.53 -7.67 12.41
N ILE A 305 -13.47 -6.89 11.32
CA ILE A 305 -12.31 -6.82 10.43
C ILE A 305 -11.70 -5.43 10.60
N PRO A 306 -10.52 -5.29 11.23
CA PRO A 306 -9.96 -3.97 11.57
C PRO A 306 -9.79 -3.04 10.38
N ALA A 307 -9.33 -3.55 9.22
CA ALA A 307 -9.19 -2.75 8.00
C ALA A 307 -10.54 -2.18 7.53
N TYR A 308 -11.61 -2.96 7.59
CA TYR A 308 -12.95 -2.46 7.27
C TYR A 308 -13.40 -1.35 8.22
N GLU A 309 -13.18 -1.52 9.54
CA GLU A 309 -13.53 -0.50 10.53
C GLU A 309 -12.86 0.86 10.27
N MET A 310 -11.65 0.83 9.70
CA MET A 310 -10.91 2.05 9.36
C MET A 310 -11.50 2.79 8.16
N ILE A 311 -12.09 2.07 7.20
CA ILE A 311 -12.46 2.64 5.89
C ILE A 311 -13.97 2.63 5.58
N ARG A 312 -14.80 2.02 6.42
CA ARG A 312 -16.23 1.79 6.13
C ARG A 312 -17.00 3.04 5.72
N HIS A 313 -16.67 4.20 6.28
CA HIS A 313 -17.27 5.50 5.96
C HIS A 313 -16.27 6.42 5.22
N SER A 314 -15.24 5.86 4.57
CA SER A 314 -14.32 6.63 3.74
C SER A 314 -14.76 6.63 2.27
N ILE A 315 -14.39 7.67 1.56
CA ILE A 315 -14.66 7.84 0.13
C ILE A 315 -13.34 8.18 -0.56
N CYS A 316 -12.93 7.33 -1.50
CA CYS A 316 -11.75 7.55 -2.31
C CYS A 316 -12.14 8.34 -3.58
N MET A 317 -11.54 9.51 -3.77
CA MET A 317 -11.91 10.43 -4.86
C MET A 317 -11.08 10.26 -6.13
N HIS A 318 -9.91 9.66 -6.03
CA HIS A 318 -9.00 9.46 -7.16
C HIS A 318 -8.03 8.31 -6.91
N ARG A 319 -7.40 7.84 -7.95
CA ARG A 319 -6.26 6.90 -7.93
C ARG A 319 -5.02 7.58 -8.49
N GLY A 320 -3.85 6.97 -8.22
CA GLY A 320 -2.56 7.48 -8.66
C GLY A 320 -1.96 8.51 -7.70
N CYS A 321 -0.65 8.74 -7.85
CA CYS A 321 0.09 9.73 -7.07
C CYS A 321 1.34 10.18 -7.83
N PHE A 322 1.42 11.46 -8.15
CA PHE A 322 2.60 12.04 -8.83
C PHE A 322 3.70 12.51 -7.86
N GLY A 323 3.59 12.17 -6.59
CA GLY A 323 4.59 12.52 -5.58
C GLY A 323 5.95 11.87 -5.83
N GLY A 324 5.98 10.62 -6.28
CA GLY A 324 7.19 9.90 -6.65
C GLY A 324 8.19 9.73 -5.51
N CYS A 325 7.72 9.68 -4.25
CA CYS A 325 8.58 9.46 -3.09
C CYS A 325 9.38 8.16 -3.25
N ALA A 326 10.68 8.21 -2.99
CA ALA A 326 11.61 7.13 -3.32
C ALA A 326 11.34 5.80 -2.60
N PHE A 327 10.60 5.81 -1.50
CA PHE A 327 10.26 4.64 -0.68
C PHE A 327 8.81 4.13 -0.86
N CYS A 328 8.01 4.80 -1.71
CA CYS A 328 6.58 4.56 -1.79
C CYS A 328 6.20 3.75 -3.03
N THR A 329 5.33 2.75 -2.85
CA THR A 329 4.88 1.85 -3.92
C THR A 329 3.61 2.32 -4.63
N ILE A 330 2.99 3.42 -4.20
CA ILE A 330 1.70 3.87 -4.77
C ILE A 330 1.82 4.13 -6.27
N SER A 331 2.84 4.89 -6.71
CA SER A 331 3.03 5.17 -8.13
C SER A 331 3.38 3.92 -8.94
N ALA A 332 4.10 2.95 -8.35
CA ALA A 332 4.45 1.69 -8.99
C ALA A 332 3.25 0.74 -9.20
N HIS A 333 2.20 0.90 -8.38
CA HIS A 333 0.99 0.06 -8.45
C HIS A 333 -0.22 0.81 -9.05
N GLN A 334 -0.50 2.04 -8.61
CA GLN A 334 -1.66 2.82 -9.09
C GLN A 334 -1.32 3.76 -10.24
N GLY A 335 -0.04 3.91 -10.58
CA GLY A 335 0.44 4.84 -11.58
C GLY A 335 0.74 6.24 -11.02
N LYS A 336 1.49 7.01 -11.81
CA LYS A 336 1.86 8.39 -11.52
C LYS A 336 0.72 9.38 -11.79
N PHE A 337 -0.05 9.14 -12.85
CA PHE A 337 -1.08 10.06 -13.31
C PHE A 337 -2.36 9.92 -12.47
N ILE A 338 -2.95 11.08 -12.13
CA ILE A 338 -4.16 11.08 -11.32
C ILE A 338 -5.38 10.77 -12.20
N ALA A 339 -6.08 9.71 -11.86
CA ALA A 339 -7.37 9.33 -12.41
C ALA A 339 -8.47 9.67 -11.40
N SER A 340 -9.19 10.76 -11.64
CA SER A 340 -10.17 11.32 -10.70
C SER A 340 -11.58 10.91 -11.05
N ARG A 341 -12.39 10.67 -10.04
CA ARG A 341 -13.86 10.50 -10.16
C ARG A 341 -14.56 11.81 -10.48
N SER A 342 -15.74 11.71 -11.06
CA SER A 342 -16.64 12.86 -11.16
C SER A 342 -17.23 13.25 -9.80
N LYS A 343 -17.66 14.51 -9.68
CA LYS A 343 -18.37 15.00 -8.50
C LYS A 343 -19.65 14.20 -8.25
N GLU A 344 -20.35 13.83 -9.30
CA GLU A 344 -21.60 13.08 -9.30
C GLU A 344 -21.40 11.67 -8.71
N SER A 345 -20.34 10.96 -9.13
CA SER A 345 -19.98 9.65 -8.59
C SER A 345 -19.65 9.72 -7.10
N ILE A 346 -18.83 10.70 -6.69
CA ILE A 346 -18.49 10.91 -5.28
C ILE A 346 -19.73 11.20 -4.43
N LEU A 347 -20.64 12.05 -4.92
CA LEU A 347 -21.88 12.38 -4.22
C LEU A 347 -22.86 11.21 -4.15
N ARG A 348 -22.92 10.33 -5.18
CA ARG A 348 -23.70 9.09 -5.13
C ARG A 348 -23.22 8.19 -4.00
N GLU A 349 -21.91 7.97 -3.92
CA GLU A 349 -21.32 7.15 -2.86
C GLU A 349 -21.52 7.79 -1.48
N ALA A 350 -21.38 9.10 -1.36
CA ALA A 350 -21.62 9.80 -0.09
C ALA A 350 -23.08 9.60 0.39
N ARG A 351 -24.08 9.67 -0.52
CA ARG A 351 -25.47 9.35 -0.17
C ARG A 351 -25.65 7.90 0.27
N GLN A 352 -24.98 6.94 -0.38
CA GLN A 352 -25.01 5.53 0.07
C GLN A 352 -24.44 5.39 1.48
N VAL A 353 -23.32 6.05 1.77
CA VAL A 353 -22.71 6.06 3.11
C VAL A 353 -23.65 6.63 4.16
N THR A 354 -24.42 7.69 3.86
CA THR A 354 -25.39 8.26 4.80
C THR A 354 -26.55 7.29 5.14
N GLN A 355 -26.80 6.29 4.30
CA GLN A 355 -27.85 5.29 4.50
C GLN A 355 -27.34 4.03 5.23
N MET A 356 -26.04 3.92 5.51
CA MET A 356 -25.49 2.78 6.26
C MET A 356 -26.05 2.75 7.69
N PRO A 357 -26.42 1.56 8.22
CA PRO A 357 -27.12 1.45 9.52
C PRO A 357 -26.35 2.04 10.71
N ASP A 358 -25.02 2.05 10.63
CA ASP A 358 -24.10 2.50 11.67
C ASP A 358 -23.55 3.92 11.42
N PHE A 359 -24.02 4.61 10.37
CA PHE A 359 -23.59 5.97 10.06
C PHE A 359 -24.14 6.97 11.09
N LYS A 360 -23.24 7.75 11.69
CA LYS A 360 -23.57 8.73 12.75
C LYS A 360 -23.43 10.20 12.31
N GLY A 361 -23.33 10.40 10.98
CA GLY A 361 -23.16 11.72 10.39
C GLY A 361 -21.71 12.11 10.07
N TYR A 362 -20.76 11.19 10.20
CA TYR A 362 -19.35 11.50 10.00
C TYR A 362 -18.74 10.64 8.88
N ILE A 363 -18.27 11.30 7.81
CA ILE A 363 -17.43 10.67 6.80
C ILE A 363 -16.00 10.68 7.36
N SER A 364 -15.38 9.50 7.49
CA SER A 364 -14.10 9.33 8.19
C SER A 364 -12.90 9.80 7.38
N ASP A 365 -12.99 9.70 6.05
CA ASP A 365 -11.97 10.20 5.11
C ASP A 365 -12.62 10.52 3.77
N LEU A 366 -12.47 11.74 3.32
CA LEU A 366 -12.79 12.19 1.96
C LEU A 366 -11.47 12.52 1.27
N GLY A 367 -10.84 11.52 0.66
CA GLY A 367 -9.44 11.62 0.26
C GLY A 367 -9.05 10.68 -0.89
N GLY A 368 -7.81 10.27 -0.88
CA GLY A 368 -7.21 9.41 -1.90
C GLY A 368 -5.80 8.97 -1.49
N PRO A 369 -4.98 8.40 -2.40
CA PRO A 369 -3.61 8.02 -2.13
C PRO A 369 -2.74 9.17 -1.58
N SER A 370 -3.09 10.41 -1.97
CA SER A 370 -2.70 11.66 -1.35
C SER A 370 -3.94 12.56 -1.29
N ALA A 371 -4.31 13.06 -0.13
CA ALA A 371 -5.60 13.70 0.10
C ALA A 371 -5.92 14.86 -0.87
N ASN A 372 -4.89 15.61 -1.28
CA ASN A 372 -5.05 16.86 -2.03
C ASN A 372 -4.44 16.83 -3.44
N MET A 373 -4.64 15.71 -4.16
CA MET A 373 -4.24 15.62 -5.58
C MET A 373 -5.44 15.48 -6.54
N TYR A 374 -6.66 15.59 -6.03
CA TYR A 374 -7.87 15.44 -6.82
C TYR A 374 -7.90 16.42 -8.00
N ARG A 375 -8.11 15.89 -9.22
CA ARG A 375 -8.14 16.59 -10.51
C ARG A 375 -6.86 17.36 -10.88
N MET A 376 -5.76 17.17 -10.16
CA MET A 376 -4.49 17.76 -10.55
C MET A 376 -3.86 16.98 -11.71
N ARG A 377 -3.42 17.70 -12.75
CA ARG A 377 -2.82 17.14 -13.97
C ARG A 377 -1.90 18.15 -14.65
N GLY A 378 -1.22 17.77 -15.71
CA GLY A 378 -0.49 18.71 -16.56
C GLY A 378 -1.42 19.73 -17.22
N LYS A 379 -0.96 20.98 -17.33
CA LYS A 379 -1.63 22.03 -18.09
C LYS A 379 -1.61 21.71 -19.58
N ASP A 380 -0.47 21.27 -20.06
CA ASP A 380 -0.23 20.73 -21.39
C ASP A 380 0.09 19.25 -21.31
N LEU A 381 -0.85 18.41 -21.76
CA LEU A 381 -0.72 16.96 -21.70
C LEU A 381 0.35 16.43 -22.68
N SER A 382 0.61 17.12 -23.80
CA SER A 382 1.62 16.70 -24.76
C SER A 382 3.03 16.70 -24.17
N LEU A 383 3.29 17.58 -23.18
CA LEU A 383 4.52 17.56 -22.39
C LEU A 383 4.55 16.37 -21.41
N CYS A 384 3.39 16.00 -20.88
CA CYS A 384 3.28 14.84 -19.96
C CYS A 384 3.51 13.51 -20.70
N GLU A 385 3.01 13.38 -21.93
CA GLU A 385 3.20 12.21 -22.79
C GLU A 385 4.66 11.91 -23.07
N LYS A 386 5.50 12.94 -23.19
CA LYS A 386 6.94 12.83 -23.43
C LYS A 386 7.78 12.78 -22.14
N CYS A 387 7.14 12.94 -20.98
CA CYS A 387 7.84 13.10 -19.70
C CYS A 387 8.36 11.76 -19.16
N LYS A 388 9.66 11.71 -18.85
CA LYS A 388 10.35 10.55 -18.24
C LYS A 388 10.56 10.69 -16.71
N LYS A 389 10.18 11.86 -16.11
CA LYS A 389 10.43 12.11 -14.70
C LYS A 389 9.48 11.29 -13.81
N PRO A 390 9.96 10.60 -12.77
CA PRO A 390 9.10 9.81 -11.90
C PRO A 390 8.26 10.66 -10.94
N SER A 391 8.61 11.92 -10.72
CA SER A 391 7.89 12.84 -9.81
C SER A 391 7.54 14.15 -10.51
N CYS A 392 6.35 14.70 -10.22
CA CYS A 392 5.96 16.07 -10.57
C CYS A 392 6.24 17.08 -9.45
N LEU A 393 6.75 16.61 -8.30
CA LEU A 393 6.99 17.46 -7.13
C LEU A 393 8.47 17.56 -6.73
N HIS A 394 9.33 16.69 -7.27
CA HIS A 394 10.74 16.67 -6.94
C HIS A 394 11.61 16.84 -8.18
N PRO A 395 12.72 17.62 -8.13
CA PRO A 395 13.24 18.41 -6.99
C PRO A 395 12.44 19.68 -6.69
N GLN A 396 11.55 20.07 -7.57
CA GLN A 396 10.61 21.19 -7.42
C GLN A 396 9.29 20.86 -8.11
N VAL A 397 8.23 21.55 -7.73
CA VAL A 397 6.92 21.40 -8.37
C VAL A 397 7.05 21.68 -9.87
N CYS A 398 6.54 20.77 -10.69
CA CYS A 398 6.60 20.88 -12.15
C CYS A 398 5.87 22.14 -12.64
N PRO A 399 6.50 23.02 -13.44
CA PRO A 399 5.84 24.21 -13.96
C PRO A 399 4.60 23.90 -14.82
N ASN A 400 4.55 22.70 -15.40
CA ASN A 400 3.39 22.23 -16.17
C ASN A 400 2.27 21.65 -15.29
N LEU A 401 2.45 21.55 -13.97
CA LEU A 401 1.42 21.01 -13.09
C LEU A 401 0.35 22.06 -12.82
N HIS A 402 -0.91 21.72 -13.07
CA HIS A 402 -2.08 22.45 -12.61
C HIS A 402 -2.39 22.02 -11.17
N ALA A 403 -1.95 22.85 -10.20
CA ALA A 403 -2.00 22.53 -8.76
C ALA A 403 -3.09 23.30 -8.02
N ASP A 404 -4.27 23.43 -8.65
CA ASP A 404 -5.43 24.14 -8.09
C ASP A 404 -6.26 23.22 -7.19
N HIS A 405 -6.55 23.68 -5.96
CA HIS A 405 -7.43 22.98 -5.03
C HIS A 405 -8.92 23.40 -5.14
N GLY A 406 -9.28 24.29 -6.05
CA GLY A 406 -10.66 24.73 -6.26
C GLY A 406 -11.66 23.56 -6.42
N PRO A 407 -11.40 22.60 -7.33
CA PRO A 407 -12.28 21.43 -7.50
C PRO A 407 -12.46 20.60 -6.23
N LEU A 408 -11.43 20.52 -5.36
CA LEU A 408 -11.50 19.78 -4.11
C LEU A 408 -12.37 20.50 -3.07
N LEU A 409 -12.28 21.85 -3.01
CA LEU A 409 -13.17 22.67 -2.17
C LEU A 409 -14.64 22.51 -2.54
N GLU A 410 -14.95 22.42 -3.84
CA GLU A 410 -16.31 22.15 -4.29
C GLU A 410 -16.84 20.80 -3.81
N ILE A 411 -16.02 19.76 -3.82
CA ILE A 411 -16.40 18.42 -3.32
C ILE A 411 -16.68 18.48 -1.82
N TYR A 412 -15.80 19.09 -1.04
CA TYR A 412 -15.97 19.18 0.42
C TYR A 412 -17.28 19.87 0.79
N ARG A 413 -17.53 21.02 0.20
CA ARG A 413 -18.78 21.79 0.44
C ARG A 413 -20.01 21.01 -0.01
N ALA A 414 -19.95 20.33 -1.15
CA ALA A 414 -21.07 19.57 -1.69
C ALA A 414 -21.39 18.34 -0.83
N VAL A 415 -20.38 17.65 -0.30
CA VAL A 415 -20.55 16.49 0.59
C VAL A 415 -21.10 16.93 1.96
N ASP A 416 -20.56 18.01 2.53
CA ASP A 416 -21.01 18.50 3.83
C ASP A 416 -22.45 19.08 3.76
N ALA A 417 -22.92 19.49 2.58
CA ALA A 417 -24.31 19.92 2.36
C ALA A 417 -25.32 18.75 2.22
N LEU A 418 -24.87 17.50 2.17
CA LEU A 418 -25.77 16.36 2.04
C LEU A 418 -26.59 16.12 3.32
N PRO A 419 -27.90 15.84 3.21
CA PRO A 419 -28.70 15.44 4.34
C PRO A 419 -28.08 14.24 5.10
N GLY A 420 -27.98 14.36 6.42
CA GLY A 420 -27.41 13.34 7.29
C GLY A 420 -25.89 13.47 7.51
N VAL A 421 -25.17 14.23 6.71
CA VAL A 421 -23.77 14.54 6.96
C VAL A 421 -23.66 15.69 7.94
N LYS A 422 -22.99 15.46 9.07
CA LYS A 422 -22.66 16.48 10.06
C LYS A 422 -21.29 17.08 9.78
N LYS A 423 -20.35 16.24 9.32
CA LYS A 423 -18.98 16.63 9.01
C LYS A 423 -18.28 15.55 8.17
N SER A 424 -17.48 15.96 7.22
CA SER A 424 -16.51 15.10 6.55
C SER A 424 -15.10 15.42 7.04
N PHE A 425 -14.26 14.37 7.19
CA PHE A 425 -12.88 14.51 7.61
C PHE A 425 -11.93 14.11 6.51
N VAL A 426 -10.68 14.57 6.62
CA VAL A 426 -9.54 14.14 5.82
C VAL A 426 -8.60 13.36 6.73
N GLY A 427 -8.61 12.04 6.56
CA GLY A 427 -7.75 11.09 7.29
C GLY A 427 -6.49 10.70 6.52
N SER A 428 -6.51 10.87 5.20
CA SER A 428 -5.39 10.63 4.29
C SER A 428 -4.30 11.70 4.44
N GLY A 429 -3.06 11.34 4.05
CA GLY A 429 -1.92 12.26 4.13
C GLY A 429 -2.04 13.45 3.19
N VAL A 430 -1.77 14.63 3.71
CA VAL A 430 -1.84 15.89 2.95
C VAL A 430 -0.45 16.31 2.49
N ARG A 431 -0.33 16.73 1.23
CA ARG A 431 0.87 17.31 0.63
C ARG A 431 0.88 18.83 0.87
N TYR A 432 1.58 19.24 1.92
CA TYR A 432 1.69 20.65 2.29
C TYR A 432 2.52 21.48 1.30
N ASP A 433 3.40 20.85 0.54
CA ASP A 433 4.13 21.46 -0.56
C ASP A 433 3.21 21.92 -1.70
N LEU A 434 2.13 21.20 -1.98
CA LEU A 434 1.09 21.63 -2.92
C LEU A 434 0.24 22.77 -2.34
N ILE A 435 -0.07 22.74 -1.05
CA ILE A 435 -0.82 23.82 -0.38
C ILE A 435 -0.04 25.14 -0.45
N LEU A 436 1.27 25.07 -0.22
CA LEU A 436 2.15 26.25 -0.23
C LEU A 436 2.63 26.66 -1.61
N HIS A 437 2.24 25.91 -2.66
CA HIS A 437 2.63 26.22 -4.03
C HIS A 437 1.74 27.32 -4.60
N GLU A 438 2.33 28.47 -4.88
CA GLU A 438 1.58 29.63 -5.40
C GLU A 438 1.40 29.62 -6.93
N GLY A 439 2.16 28.77 -7.65
CA GLY A 439 2.19 28.79 -9.11
C GLY A 439 2.99 29.94 -9.68
N ARG A 440 2.96 30.11 -11.02
CA ARG A 440 3.60 31.24 -11.68
C ARG A 440 2.75 32.50 -11.43
N ASN A 441 3.37 33.57 -10.94
CA ASN A 441 2.70 34.86 -10.64
C ASN A 441 1.55 34.75 -9.62
N GLY A 442 1.58 33.81 -8.71
CA GLY A 442 0.55 33.63 -7.69
C GLY A 442 -0.75 32.98 -8.19
N GLU A 443 -0.71 32.29 -9.32
CA GLU A 443 -1.85 31.67 -10.02
C GLU A 443 -2.75 30.82 -9.09
N TYR A 444 -2.18 30.13 -8.11
CA TYR A 444 -2.92 29.25 -7.18
C TYR A 444 -2.97 29.76 -5.74
N LYS A 445 -2.40 30.94 -5.47
CA LYS A 445 -2.23 31.43 -4.10
C LYS A 445 -3.54 31.47 -3.34
N ASP A 446 -4.55 32.11 -3.90
CA ASP A 446 -5.82 32.34 -3.21
C ASP A 446 -6.62 31.06 -3.03
N THR A 447 -6.68 30.18 -4.05
CA THR A 447 -7.40 28.91 -3.97
C THR A 447 -6.71 27.94 -3.02
N ASN A 448 -5.38 27.87 -3.02
CA ASN A 448 -4.62 27.00 -2.13
C ASN A 448 -4.68 27.47 -0.67
N MET A 449 -4.69 28.78 -0.44
CA MET A 449 -4.89 29.33 0.91
C MET A 449 -6.33 29.13 1.40
N ALA A 450 -7.34 29.30 0.54
CA ALA A 450 -8.73 28.99 0.86
C ALA A 450 -8.90 27.50 1.19
N TYR A 451 -8.23 26.61 0.46
CA TYR A 451 -8.21 25.18 0.75
C TYR A 451 -7.56 24.88 2.11
N ALA A 452 -6.42 25.48 2.42
CA ALA A 452 -5.75 25.30 3.71
C ALA A 452 -6.65 25.70 4.89
N GLU A 453 -7.31 26.86 4.76
CA GLU A 453 -8.24 27.36 5.79
C GLU A 453 -9.45 26.42 5.94
N GLU A 454 -10.07 26.00 4.84
CA GLU A 454 -11.20 25.07 4.83
C GLU A 454 -10.84 23.73 5.46
N LEU A 455 -9.72 23.14 5.01
CA LEU A 455 -9.21 21.88 5.54
C LEU A 455 -9.01 21.93 7.06
N ILE A 456 -8.25 22.91 7.54
CA ILE A 456 -7.90 23.03 8.96
C ILE A 456 -9.15 23.32 9.78
N ARG A 457 -10.01 24.21 9.32
CA ARG A 457 -11.21 24.63 10.06
C ARG A 457 -12.25 23.51 10.14
N ASN A 458 -12.53 22.85 9.03
CA ASN A 458 -13.72 22.02 8.87
C ASN A 458 -13.43 20.51 8.77
N HIS A 459 -12.27 20.09 8.26
CA HIS A 459 -12.02 18.70 7.89
C HIS A 459 -10.94 17.99 8.72
N VAL A 460 -10.36 18.66 9.72
CA VAL A 460 -9.46 18.05 10.68
C VAL A 460 -10.21 17.63 11.92
N SER A 461 -10.09 16.36 12.32
CA SER A 461 -10.75 15.80 13.52
C SER A 461 -9.97 16.04 14.82
N GLY A 462 -9.27 17.18 14.92
CA GLY A 462 -8.39 17.54 16.03
C GLY A 462 -6.93 17.25 15.81
N ARG A 463 -6.58 16.31 14.92
CA ARG A 463 -5.19 15.91 14.62
C ARG A 463 -4.99 15.78 13.11
N LEU A 464 -4.13 16.63 12.54
CA LEU A 464 -3.75 16.56 11.13
C LEU A 464 -2.46 15.77 10.97
N LYS A 465 -2.52 14.70 10.19
CA LYS A 465 -1.35 13.88 9.85
C LYS A 465 -0.63 14.49 8.65
N VAL A 466 0.67 14.75 8.81
CA VAL A 466 1.55 15.20 7.74
C VAL A 466 2.85 14.41 7.75
N ALA A 467 3.47 14.26 6.61
CA ALA A 467 4.61 13.37 6.44
C ALA A 467 5.85 14.15 5.95
N PRO A 468 6.56 14.90 6.82
CA PRO A 468 7.86 15.47 6.48
C PRO A 468 8.93 14.39 6.25
N GLU A 469 8.83 13.26 6.92
CA GLU A 469 9.66 12.05 6.87
C GLU A 469 11.05 12.20 7.50
N HIS A 470 11.72 13.33 7.32
CA HIS A 470 13.03 13.68 7.90
C HIS A 470 13.16 15.20 8.04
N THR A 471 14.24 15.68 8.68
CA THR A 471 14.56 17.10 8.80
C THR A 471 15.82 17.50 8.06
N ASN A 472 16.68 16.54 7.71
CA ASN A 472 17.92 16.77 6.96
C ASN A 472 17.65 16.77 5.46
N ASP A 473 18.01 17.85 4.76
CA ASP A 473 17.69 18.06 3.34
C ASP A 473 18.41 17.07 2.41
N GLU A 474 19.59 16.56 2.76
CA GLU A 474 20.27 15.53 1.96
C GLU A 474 19.46 14.23 1.97
N VAL A 475 18.96 13.83 3.14
CA VAL A 475 18.10 12.66 3.29
C VAL A 475 16.76 12.88 2.58
N LEU A 476 16.15 14.05 2.74
CA LEU A 476 14.91 14.43 2.08
C LEU A 476 15.05 14.43 0.55
N ASN A 477 16.19 14.85 0.03
CA ASN A 477 16.47 14.80 -1.40
C ASN A 477 16.51 13.35 -1.93
N ILE A 478 17.14 12.42 -1.20
CA ILE A 478 17.12 10.98 -1.54
C ILE A 478 15.71 10.41 -1.43
N MET A 479 14.93 10.82 -0.44
CA MET A 479 13.52 10.46 -0.26
C MET A 479 12.59 11.04 -1.35
N ARG A 480 13.07 12.01 -2.12
CA ARG A 480 12.25 12.84 -3.03
C ARG A 480 11.12 13.58 -2.30
N LYS A 481 11.48 14.15 -1.15
CA LYS A 481 10.59 14.96 -0.32
C LYS A 481 11.02 16.44 -0.37
N PRO A 482 10.09 17.38 -0.11
CA PRO A 482 10.45 18.79 -0.03
C PRO A 482 11.36 19.07 1.19
N SER A 483 12.13 20.17 1.13
CA SER A 483 12.91 20.66 2.28
C SER A 483 12.04 20.84 3.52
N PHE A 484 12.62 20.59 4.69
CA PHE A 484 11.94 20.75 5.98
C PHE A 484 11.51 22.21 6.26
N GLU A 485 12.11 23.21 5.62
CA GLU A 485 11.66 24.59 5.70
C GLU A 485 10.21 24.76 5.22
N LEU A 486 9.76 24.00 4.23
CA LEU A 486 8.34 24.00 3.83
C LEU A 486 7.42 23.46 4.95
N PHE A 487 7.89 22.52 5.75
CA PHE A 487 7.14 22.09 6.92
C PHE A 487 7.01 23.22 7.97
N HIS A 488 8.07 23.99 8.22
CA HIS A 488 8.00 25.15 9.11
C HIS A 488 6.99 26.19 8.59
N ARG A 489 7.00 26.48 7.30
CA ARG A 489 6.02 27.40 6.70
C ARG A 489 4.58 26.88 6.86
N PHE A 490 4.36 25.58 6.62
CA PHE A 490 3.06 24.95 6.80
C PHE A 490 2.60 24.96 8.27
N LYS A 491 3.52 24.70 9.20
CA LYS A 491 3.22 24.76 10.63
C LYS A 491 2.80 26.17 11.06
N ARG A 492 3.49 27.21 10.60
CA ARG A 492 3.10 28.60 10.87
C ARG A 492 1.68 28.89 10.36
N LEU A 493 1.37 28.52 9.12
CA LEU A 493 0.04 28.63 8.54
C LEU A 493 -1.02 27.89 9.37
N PHE A 494 -0.73 26.65 9.76
CA PHE A 494 -1.63 25.84 10.59
C PHE A 494 -1.92 26.51 11.94
N ASP A 495 -0.90 27.02 12.61
CA ASP A 495 -1.01 27.71 13.89
C ASP A 495 -1.80 29.06 13.77
N GLU A 496 -1.59 29.78 12.66
CA GLU A 496 -2.34 31.01 12.35
C GLU A 496 -3.84 30.74 12.16
N VAL A 497 -4.18 29.70 11.38
CA VAL A 497 -5.59 29.31 11.17
C VAL A 497 -6.21 28.85 12.50
N ASN A 498 -5.51 28.03 13.31
CA ASN A 498 -5.98 27.65 14.62
C ASN A 498 -6.29 28.86 15.51
N ARG A 499 -5.39 29.85 15.51
CA ARG A 499 -5.57 31.07 16.32
C ARG A 499 -6.72 31.92 15.79
N LYS A 500 -6.82 32.08 14.46
CA LYS A 500 -7.90 32.86 13.81
C LYS A 500 -9.29 32.35 14.15
N PHE A 501 -9.46 31.03 14.26
CA PHE A 501 -10.75 30.38 14.49
C PHE A 501 -10.92 29.80 15.89
N GLY A 502 -9.99 30.06 16.81
CA GLY A 502 -10.05 29.56 18.19
C GLY A 502 -9.99 28.04 18.31
N LEU A 503 -9.30 27.37 17.36
CA LEU A 503 -9.18 25.92 17.32
C LEU A 503 -8.02 25.44 18.20
N ARG A 504 -8.07 24.14 18.62
CA ARG A 504 -7.02 23.49 19.43
C ARG A 504 -6.52 22.22 18.75
N GLN A 505 -6.33 22.29 17.45
CA GLN A 505 -5.88 21.14 16.66
C GLN A 505 -4.36 21.02 16.70
N GLN A 506 -3.86 19.82 16.42
CA GLN A 506 -2.45 19.47 16.45
C GLN A 506 -1.99 18.88 15.12
N ILE A 507 -0.76 19.18 14.75
CA ILE A 507 -0.06 18.46 13.69
C ILE A 507 0.59 17.21 14.30
N ILE A 508 0.41 16.06 13.63
CA ILE A 508 1.09 14.80 13.94
C ILE A 508 2.06 14.50 12.80
N PRO A 509 3.35 14.83 12.96
CA PRO A 509 4.34 14.59 11.94
C PRO A 509 4.77 13.11 11.93
N TYR A 510 4.91 12.55 10.70
CA TYR A 510 5.50 11.23 10.47
C TYR A 510 6.96 11.35 10.15
N PHE A 511 7.80 10.48 10.76
CA PHE A 511 9.23 10.41 10.50
C PHE A 511 9.69 8.96 10.27
N ILE A 512 10.72 8.81 9.43
CA ILE A 512 11.32 7.53 9.06
C ILE A 512 12.79 7.54 9.48
N SER A 513 13.21 6.54 10.30
CA SER A 513 14.61 6.27 10.58
C SER A 513 15.19 5.24 9.61
N SER A 514 16.50 5.19 9.52
CA SER A 514 17.23 4.16 8.77
C SER A 514 16.93 4.12 7.27
N HIS A 515 16.38 5.20 6.70
CA HIS A 515 16.27 5.36 5.25
C HIS A 515 17.67 5.49 4.63
N PRO A 516 17.92 5.04 3.39
CA PRO A 516 19.15 5.33 2.68
C PRO A 516 19.53 6.81 2.78
N GLY A 517 20.80 7.09 3.09
CA GLY A 517 21.33 8.43 3.37
C GLY A 517 21.16 8.90 4.82
N SER A 518 20.28 8.32 5.61
CA SER A 518 20.09 8.70 7.02
C SER A 518 21.21 8.15 7.88
N THR A 519 22.10 9.04 8.33
CA THR A 519 23.17 8.73 9.27
C THR A 519 22.72 8.93 10.72
N GLU A 520 23.52 8.48 11.68
CA GLU A 520 23.27 8.73 13.10
C GLU A 520 23.27 10.25 13.40
N VAL A 521 24.15 11.02 12.75
CA VAL A 521 24.21 12.48 12.90
C VAL A 521 22.92 13.13 12.36
N ALA A 522 22.45 12.72 11.21
CA ALA A 522 21.19 13.24 10.64
C ALA A 522 19.98 12.94 11.55
N MET A 523 19.96 11.78 12.21
CA MET A 523 18.92 11.45 13.19
C MET A 523 19.03 12.28 14.48
N ALA A 524 20.25 12.62 14.91
CA ALA A 524 20.43 13.53 16.03
C ALA A 524 19.99 14.97 15.71
N GLU A 525 20.24 15.43 14.49
CA GLU A 525 19.74 16.70 13.98
C GLU A 525 18.19 16.71 13.97
N LEU A 526 17.57 15.63 13.48
CA LEU A 526 16.11 15.45 13.53
C LEU A 526 15.59 15.53 14.97
N ALA A 527 16.24 14.84 15.91
CA ALA A 527 15.84 14.86 17.31
C ALA A 527 15.95 16.27 17.91
N ALA A 528 17.04 17.00 17.60
CA ALA A 528 17.25 18.37 18.07
C ALA A 528 16.22 19.34 17.47
N GLU A 529 15.87 19.16 16.21
CA GLU A 529 14.88 19.98 15.52
C GLU A 529 13.47 19.73 16.06
N THR A 530 13.06 18.48 16.20
CA THR A 530 11.74 18.12 16.76
C THR A 530 11.61 18.53 18.23
N LYS A 531 12.72 18.53 19.00
CA LYS A 531 12.77 19.09 20.36
C LYS A 531 12.49 20.59 20.34
N SER A 532 13.10 21.35 19.41
CA SER A 532 12.90 22.79 19.30
C SER A 532 11.46 23.18 18.97
N LEU A 533 10.75 22.30 18.28
CA LEU A 533 9.34 22.44 17.91
C LEU A 533 8.35 21.89 18.96
N ASP A 534 8.86 21.41 20.09
CA ASP A 534 8.08 20.77 21.18
C ASP A 534 7.25 19.56 20.73
N PHE A 535 7.75 18.82 19.72
CA PHE A 535 7.11 17.57 19.30
C PHE A 535 7.55 16.37 20.15
N LYS A 536 6.59 15.71 20.79
CA LYS A 536 6.74 14.34 21.26
C LYS A 536 6.28 13.39 20.16
N LEU A 537 7.24 12.72 19.52
CA LEU A 537 6.97 11.93 18.33
C LEU A 537 6.15 10.68 18.68
N GLU A 538 5.02 10.50 18.00
CA GLU A 538 4.12 9.35 18.15
C GLU A 538 4.16 8.44 16.92
N GLN A 539 4.30 9.02 15.73
CA GLN A 539 4.24 8.33 14.46
C GLN A 539 5.64 8.23 13.84
N VAL A 540 6.38 7.23 14.27
CA VAL A 540 7.76 6.97 13.84
C VAL A 540 7.85 5.55 13.26
N GLN A 541 8.56 5.42 12.15
CA GLN A 541 8.76 4.15 11.47
C GLN A 541 10.23 3.94 11.15
N ASP A 542 10.66 2.69 11.20
CA ASP A 542 11.93 2.31 10.60
C ASP A 542 11.69 2.00 9.12
N PHE A 543 12.61 2.42 8.26
CA PHE A 543 12.53 2.11 6.84
C PHE A 543 12.42 0.59 6.63
N THR A 544 11.41 0.18 5.88
CA THR A 544 11.22 -1.21 5.47
C THR A 544 11.41 -1.28 3.95
N PRO A 545 12.51 -1.87 3.48
CA PRO A 545 12.71 -2.06 2.04
C PRO A 545 11.52 -2.82 1.42
N THR A 546 10.84 -2.18 0.50
CA THR A 546 9.69 -2.75 -0.22
C THR A 546 10.05 -2.80 -1.71
N PRO A 547 9.84 -3.93 -2.39
CA PRO A 547 10.16 -4.07 -3.80
C PRO A 547 9.60 -2.94 -4.68
N MET A 548 10.21 -2.66 -5.81
CA MET A 548 9.83 -1.61 -6.77
C MET A 548 9.92 -0.17 -6.23
N THR A 549 10.83 0.07 -5.28
CA THR A 549 11.12 1.43 -4.81
C THR A 549 12.61 1.77 -4.94
N VAL A 550 12.91 3.01 -5.29
CA VAL A 550 14.29 3.53 -5.40
C VAL A 550 15.06 3.29 -4.11
N SER A 551 14.42 3.55 -2.96
CA SER A 551 15.07 3.38 -1.65
C SER A 551 15.45 1.94 -1.36
N THR A 552 14.68 0.98 -1.85
CA THR A 552 15.01 -0.45 -1.73
C THR A 552 16.19 -0.84 -2.61
N GLU A 553 16.26 -0.30 -3.83
CA GLU A 553 17.40 -0.54 -4.71
C GLU A 553 18.69 0.09 -4.17
N ILE A 554 18.61 1.30 -3.61
CA ILE A 554 19.75 1.90 -2.91
C ILE A 554 20.15 1.03 -1.71
N TRP A 555 19.18 0.55 -0.93
CA TRP A 555 19.43 -0.33 0.21
C TRP A 555 20.17 -1.60 -0.19
N TYR A 556 19.74 -2.25 -1.29
CA TYR A 556 20.35 -3.49 -1.77
C TYR A 556 21.72 -3.26 -2.41
N SER A 557 21.80 -2.29 -3.33
CA SER A 557 23.00 -2.09 -4.17
C SER A 557 24.07 -1.24 -3.48
N GLY A 558 23.68 -0.36 -2.56
CA GLY A 558 24.53 0.72 -2.05
C GLY A 558 24.71 1.89 -3.02
N LEU A 559 24.00 1.87 -4.17
CA LEU A 559 24.15 2.84 -5.25
C LEU A 559 22.80 3.53 -5.53
N HIS A 560 22.82 4.82 -5.82
CA HIS A 560 21.66 5.53 -6.29
C HIS A 560 21.40 5.20 -7.78
N PRO A 561 20.23 4.62 -8.18
CA PRO A 561 20.00 4.10 -9.53
C PRO A 561 20.24 5.10 -10.68
N TYR A 562 19.97 6.37 -10.44
CA TYR A 562 20.11 7.42 -11.48
C TYR A 562 21.50 8.02 -11.59
N THR A 563 22.26 8.05 -10.50
CA THR A 563 23.59 8.69 -10.47
C THR A 563 24.72 7.69 -10.34
N LEU A 564 24.42 6.46 -9.94
CA LEU A 564 25.33 5.38 -9.61
C LEU A 564 26.38 5.77 -8.54
N LYS A 565 26.10 6.84 -7.78
CA LYS A 565 26.94 7.26 -6.65
C LYS A 565 26.63 6.39 -5.43
N PRO A 566 27.64 6.07 -4.62
CA PRO A 566 27.45 5.37 -3.35
C PRO A 566 26.52 6.13 -2.42
N CYS A 567 25.69 5.40 -1.68
CA CYS A 567 24.79 5.96 -0.69
C CYS A 567 24.85 5.10 0.59
N TYR A 568 25.02 5.76 1.73
CA TYR A 568 25.04 5.09 3.03
C TYR A 568 23.68 4.43 3.35
N CYS A 569 23.75 3.21 3.91
CA CYS A 569 22.57 2.49 4.41
C CYS A 569 22.88 1.83 5.76
N ALA A 570 21.98 1.96 6.72
CA ALA A 570 22.10 1.33 8.04
C ALA A 570 21.65 -0.13 7.98
N HIS A 571 22.53 -1.06 7.60
CA HIS A 571 22.17 -2.48 7.42
C HIS A 571 22.08 -3.25 8.74
N SER A 572 22.93 -2.95 9.72
CA SER A 572 22.95 -3.70 10.97
C SER A 572 21.76 -3.37 11.87
N ALA A 573 21.31 -4.36 12.63
CA ALA A 573 20.23 -4.17 13.62
C ALA A 573 20.63 -3.13 14.69
N GLU A 574 21.91 -3.06 15.03
CA GLU A 574 22.44 -2.11 16.01
C GLU A 574 22.36 -0.67 15.51
N GLU A 575 22.76 -0.41 14.25
CA GLU A 575 22.63 0.93 13.64
C GLU A 575 21.17 1.38 13.56
N LYS A 576 20.27 0.50 13.14
CA LYS A 576 18.82 0.79 13.09
C LYS A 576 18.27 1.14 14.47
N LEU A 577 18.62 0.36 15.49
CA LEU A 577 18.18 0.63 16.86
C LEU A 577 18.75 1.94 17.41
N ARG A 578 20.01 2.27 17.09
CA ARG A 578 20.61 3.56 17.46
C ARG A 578 19.88 4.71 16.80
N GLN A 579 19.66 4.64 15.50
CA GLN A 579 18.91 5.67 14.76
C GLN A 579 17.50 5.86 15.33
N ARG A 580 16.78 4.76 15.57
CA ARG A 580 15.44 4.79 16.17
C ARG A 580 15.44 5.42 17.55
N ALA A 581 16.49 5.23 18.36
CA ALA A 581 16.57 5.76 19.73
C ALA A 581 16.50 7.30 19.76
N TYR A 582 16.94 7.99 18.69
CA TYR A 582 16.85 9.45 18.59
C TYR A 582 15.40 9.97 18.55
N PHE A 583 14.43 9.20 18.08
CA PHE A 583 13.02 9.57 18.20
C PHE A 583 12.55 9.67 19.65
N PHE A 584 13.19 8.87 20.52
CA PHE A 584 12.87 8.77 21.94
C PHE A 584 14.04 9.29 22.79
N TRP A 585 14.72 10.33 22.32
CA TRP A 585 15.89 10.92 22.96
C TRP A 585 15.64 11.34 24.43
N TYR A 586 14.38 11.65 24.76
CA TYR A 586 13.96 12.10 26.10
C TYR A 586 13.79 10.95 27.11
N GLN A 587 13.81 9.71 26.69
CA GLN A 587 13.71 8.56 27.58
C GLN A 587 15.04 8.39 28.36
N PRO A 588 15.00 8.26 29.70
CA PRO A 588 16.20 8.23 30.54
C PRO A 588 17.22 7.16 30.13
N GLU A 589 16.76 6.01 29.67
CA GLU A 589 17.60 4.88 29.22
C GLU A 589 18.40 5.18 27.94
N ASN A 590 17.91 6.10 27.10
CA ASN A 590 18.55 6.47 25.84
C ASN A 590 19.62 7.58 26.04
N VAL A 591 19.43 8.48 27.00
CA VAL A 591 20.27 9.67 27.20
C VAL A 591 21.76 9.36 27.31
N PRO A 592 22.24 8.45 28.20
CA PRO A 592 23.66 8.17 28.33
C PRO A 592 24.29 7.61 27.04
N LYS A 593 23.57 6.72 26.38
CA LYS A 593 24.03 6.06 25.15
C LYS A 593 24.15 7.05 24.00
N LEU A 594 23.10 7.83 23.75
CA LEU A 594 23.08 8.82 22.67
C LEU A 594 24.09 9.93 22.89
N ARG A 595 24.23 10.44 24.14
CA ARG A 595 25.23 11.45 24.46
C ARG A 595 26.64 10.93 24.22
N SER A 596 26.96 9.73 24.68
CA SER A 596 28.29 9.11 24.48
C SER A 596 28.57 8.91 22.97
N SER A 597 27.59 8.45 22.22
CA SER A 597 27.71 8.27 20.75
C SER A 597 28.01 9.59 20.05
N LEU A 598 27.26 10.66 20.34
CA LEU A 598 27.48 11.99 19.74
C LEU A 598 28.85 12.57 20.06
N ILE A 599 29.33 12.38 21.29
CA ILE A 599 30.70 12.81 21.69
C ILE A 599 31.75 12.06 20.85
N LYS A 600 31.60 10.74 20.68
CA LYS A 600 32.50 9.92 19.85
C LYS A 600 32.48 10.35 18.36
N LEU A 601 31.34 10.81 17.87
CA LEU A 601 31.17 11.32 16.51
C LEU A 601 31.66 12.78 16.35
N GLY A 602 32.18 13.40 17.39
CA GLY A 602 32.64 14.79 17.38
C GLY A 602 31.51 15.83 17.39
N ARG A 603 30.25 15.40 17.61
CA ARG A 603 29.05 16.25 17.59
C ARG A 603 28.61 16.62 19.02
N LYS A 604 29.55 17.21 19.77
CA LYS A 604 29.26 17.75 21.10
C LYS A 604 28.15 18.81 21.07
N ASP A 605 28.09 19.61 19.99
CA ASP A 605 27.05 20.59 19.73
C ASP A 605 25.63 19.99 19.81
N LEU A 606 25.41 18.86 19.17
CA LEU A 606 24.13 18.15 19.22
C LEU A 606 23.87 17.51 20.58
N ALA A 607 24.93 16.96 21.22
CA ALA A 607 24.78 16.40 22.55
C ALA A 607 24.34 17.48 23.57
N ASP A 608 24.90 18.69 23.47
CA ASP A 608 24.53 19.80 24.33
C ASP A 608 23.13 20.36 23.99
N ARG A 609 22.75 20.45 22.73
CA ARG A 609 21.34 20.82 22.31
C ARG A 609 20.31 19.84 22.84
N LEU A 610 20.59 18.55 22.79
CA LEU A 610 19.65 17.51 23.22
C LEU A 610 19.63 17.36 24.75
N PHE A 611 20.78 17.38 25.41
CA PHE A 611 20.94 16.96 26.80
C PHE A 611 21.57 18.03 27.72
N GLY A 612 21.94 19.19 27.19
CA GLY A 612 22.72 20.23 27.92
C GLY A 612 21.91 21.22 28.78
N GLY A 613 20.60 21.09 28.89
CA GLY A 613 19.79 21.85 29.84
C GLY A 613 19.87 21.21 31.23
N ASN A 614 20.03 22.00 32.30
CA ASN A 614 20.02 21.54 33.67
C ASN A 614 18.93 20.50 33.93
N GLY A 615 19.31 19.32 34.41
CA GLY A 615 18.46 18.16 34.61
C GLY A 615 17.33 18.30 35.67
N THR A 616 16.85 19.51 35.92
CA THR A 616 15.81 19.81 36.90
C THR A 616 14.42 20.09 36.34
N HIS A 617 14.26 20.24 35.00
CA HIS A 617 12.93 20.51 34.42
C HIS A 617 12.19 19.30 33.87
N LEU A 618 12.78 18.09 33.80
CA LEU A 618 12.12 16.89 33.31
C LEU A 618 11.36 16.08 34.38
N ALA A 619 11.51 16.43 35.67
CA ALA A 619 10.93 15.64 36.77
C ALA A 619 9.65 16.24 37.39
N ASN A 620 9.22 17.46 37.03
CA ASN A 620 8.16 18.14 37.81
C ASN A 620 6.97 18.72 37.06
N ASN A 621 6.72 18.35 35.79
CA ASN A 621 5.49 18.75 35.09
C ASN A 621 4.38 17.67 35.08
N ASN A 622 4.29 16.91 36.17
CA ASN A 622 3.17 16.00 36.40
C ASN A 622 2.08 16.60 37.32
N ARG A 623 1.97 17.94 37.38
CA ARG A 623 0.84 18.61 38.06
C ARG A 623 0.29 19.70 37.15
N GLY A 624 -0.64 19.33 36.31
CA GLY A 624 -1.47 20.20 35.49
C GLY A 624 -2.54 19.36 34.83
N GLY A 625 -3.46 18.84 35.67
CA GLY A 625 -4.62 18.10 35.20
C GLY A 625 -5.56 19.02 34.41
N TYR A 626 -5.69 18.80 33.13
CA TYR A 626 -6.88 19.17 32.38
C TYR A 626 -7.59 17.89 32.02
N GLY A 627 -8.74 17.68 32.67
CA GLY A 627 -9.64 16.58 32.38
C GLY A 627 -10.04 16.57 30.91
N ALA A 628 -9.65 15.53 30.21
CA ALA A 628 -10.17 15.23 28.91
C ALA A 628 -11.56 14.60 29.05
N PRO A 629 -12.56 14.98 28.25
CA PRO A 629 -13.79 14.21 28.18
C PRO A 629 -13.46 12.86 27.56
N SER A 630 -13.79 11.81 28.31
CA SER A 630 -13.64 10.42 27.89
C SER A 630 -14.51 10.14 26.66
N ASN A 631 -13.90 10.03 25.50
CA ASN A 631 -14.50 9.33 24.37
C ASN A 631 -13.69 8.05 24.12
N ARG A 632 -14.22 6.97 24.69
CA ARG A 632 -13.67 5.62 24.64
C ARG A 632 -13.66 5.13 23.19
N GLY A 633 -12.48 4.90 22.66
CA GLY A 633 -12.24 4.32 21.34
C GLY A 633 -10.80 3.95 21.08
N ALA A 634 -9.97 3.80 22.13
CA ALA A 634 -8.62 3.27 22.02
C ALA A 634 -8.57 1.93 22.77
N TYR A 635 -8.16 0.90 22.07
CA TYR A 635 -7.92 -0.45 22.55
C TYR A 635 -6.92 -0.44 23.71
N GLN A 636 -7.41 -0.76 24.92
CA GLN A 636 -6.59 -1.19 26.05
C GLN A 636 -6.79 -2.69 26.24
N PRO A 637 -5.72 -3.48 26.40
CA PRO A 637 -5.85 -4.88 26.81
C PRO A 637 -6.38 -4.90 28.26
N GLY A 638 -7.45 -5.67 28.47
CA GLY A 638 -8.09 -5.85 29.76
C GLY A 638 -7.13 -6.44 30.82
N PRO A 639 -7.37 -6.13 32.11
CA PRO A 639 -6.53 -6.65 33.19
C PRO A 639 -6.71 -8.17 33.33
N ARG A 640 -5.59 -8.88 33.44
CA ARG A 640 -5.56 -10.29 33.80
C ARG A 640 -6.20 -10.44 35.19
N GLY A 641 -7.32 -11.12 35.26
CA GLY A 641 -7.91 -11.53 36.51
C GLY A 641 -6.97 -12.44 37.28
N ASN A 642 -6.67 -12.05 38.52
CA ASN A 642 -6.03 -12.90 39.52
C ASN A 642 -6.95 -14.11 39.82
N MET A 643 -6.59 -15.28 39.32
CA MET A 643 -7.11 -16.53 39.86
C MET A 643 -6.18 -17.02 40.98
N SER A 644 -6.76 -17.05 42.17
CA SER A 644 -6.19 -17.54 43.40
C SER A 644 -5.56 -18.94 43.23
N GLN A 645 -4.36 -19.07 43.81
CA GLN A 645 -3.69 -20.35 44.01
C GLN A 645 -4.56 -21.22 44.95
N ASN A 646 -4.97 -22.35 44.43
CA ASN A 646 -5.37 -23.47 45.29
C ASN A 646 -4.38 -24.63 45.03
N LYS A 647 -3.58 -24.90 46.07
CA LYS A 647 -2.64 -26.02 46.14
C LYS A 647 -3.43 -27.31 46.31
N SER A 648 -3.26 -28.27 45.41
CA SER A 648 -3.49 -29.67 45.71
C SER A 648 -2.33 -30.52 45.15
N LYS A 649 -1.85 -31.41 46.02
CA LYS A 649 -0.66 -32.24 45.90
C LYS A 649 -0.76 -33.32 44.81
N PRO A 650 0.38 -33.87 44.37
CA PRO A 650 0.45 -34.84 43.29
C PRO A 650 0.19 -36.27 43.78
N ASN A 651 -0.53 -37.06 42.98
CA ASN A 651 -0.58 -38.50 43.13
C ASN A 651 0.39 -39.18 42.16
N ARG A 652 1.30 -39.95 42.74
CA ARG A 652 2.17 -40.96 42.12
C ARG A 652 1.33 -42.18 41.73
N TYR A 653 1.59 -42.72 40.59
CA TYR A 653 1.58 -44.15 40.20
C TYR A 653 1.99 -44.21 38.74
N ASP A 654 2.75 -45.10 38.23
CA ASP A 654 3.77 -46.07 38.58
C ASP A 654 4.27 -46.58 37.19
N ARG A 655 5.46 -47.10 37.23
CA ARG A 655 6.23 -47.63 36.11
C ARG A 655 5.58 -48.86 35.48
N GLY A 656 5.69 -48.94 34.14
CA GLY A 656 5.46 -50.16 33.38
C GLY A 656 6.28 -50.19 32.09
N SER A 657 7.33 -50.94 32.12
CA SER A 657 8.44 -51.19 31.22
C SER A 657 8.09 -52.03 29.98
N ARG A 658 8.96 -51.84 28.93
CA ARG A 658 9.36 -52.82 27.87
C ARG A 658 8.30 -53.13 26.79
N SER A 659 8.63 -53.19 25.51
CA SER A 659 9.78 -53.73 24.79
C SER A 659 9.64 -53.49 23.30
N ASN A 660 10.75 -53.27 22.61
CA ASN A 660 10.89 -53.46 21.18
C ASN A 660 10.78 -54.95 20.82
N PRO A 661 10.30 -55.36 19.64
CA PRO A 661 11.26 -55.97 18.74
C PRO A 661 11.13 -55.57 17.24
N ARG A 662 12.30 -55.71 16.65
CA ARG A 662 12.59 -55.69 15.20
C ARG A 662 11.86 -56.83 14.44
N GLY A 663 11.69 -56.57 13.11
CA GLY A 663 11.89 -57.60 12.11
C GLY A 663 10.70 -57.93 11.21
N LYS A 664 10.66 -57.42 10.09
CA LYS A 664 10.89 -57.91 8.72
C LYS A 664 10.41 -56.87 7.70
#